data_6cff8a2d9fa3b1198ea486ecd337a7ce
#
_entry.id   6cff8a2d9fa3b1198ea486ecd337a7ce
#
_cell.length_a   1.000
_cell.length_b   1.000
_cell.length_c   1.000
_cell.angle_alpha   90.00
_cell.angle_beta   90.00
_cell.angle_gamma   90.00
#
_symmetry.space_group_name_H-M   'P 1'
#
loop_
_entity.id
_entity.type
_entity.pdbx_description
1 polymer ?
#
loop_
_entity_poly.entity_id
_entity_poly.type
_entity_poly.pdbx_seq_one_letter_code
_entity_poly.pdbx_strand_id
1 'polypeptide(L)'
;MKLSLWISVLFFIPVSHTMYAQSISFPGDEMDRGYVDRPYLRYEAEPGKCDTDGNFLDPTYDQRKVQSEASNQQAVELITAGSYVQWMNDKAANGLTIRFSLPDDGEGKGTTGNLTLYVNEDSVQTITLNSYWAWQYILRSGSKYPDNTPDVTKFPRMRFDETHVKLEMKIPADASIHLEKADDNEVPYVIDFIELEEIPEPLTFDEITDGNKVLYTVDKGPLQTFIAQNPGNTIFIPEGKYDVDARIIINGDGTKIIGAGMWHTEIYFTASSDEKSTYNKRGIESFGSNQVLEGFYLNTVNNKRYYDNDPVYQVGKGLMGSFGLNSSIRDLWIEHFECGGWIEGSDNLNMQQCRFRNNYADGMNFSYGCLNSVVEHCSFRNNGDDDMASWSRADRLCENNVYRYCTSENNWRASGLGFFGGKQNRAYNIVIIDGMEAGFRVTCDFPGMPFSTDGYSEFHDISVYKGGVAGGTVGVSGDLWGNEQGALHINSSSQYDLQNILIYNIDFYESKNDAIFIGSISKVIRNLVLKDIQISGTGRHGIYFYNSKGDGSYCNIGYENIGAATNTNTLPDAFNFIENCNPVSVPGSRSPDIKLYSRDGNLHISGQPNTSVSVYDILGRKCFQSPLTEESVTVYNLESGIYLVRWGETQASKVFVH
;
A
#
# COMPACT_ATOMS: atom_id res chain seq x y z
N MET A 1 6.60 51.00 59.36
CA MET A 1 5.93 49.84 58.77
C MET A 1 6.31 49.80 57.30
N LYS A 2 7.30 48.96 56.92
CA LYS A 2 7.71 48.75 55.54
C LYS A 2 7.08 47.47 55.03
N LEU A 3 6.19 47.58 54.04
CA LEU A 3 5.55 46.46 53.37
C LEU A 3 6.55 45.98 52.27
N SER A 4 7.04 44.76 52.41
CA SER A 4 7.85 44.09 51.36
C SER A 4 6.91 43.35 50.43
N LEU A 5 6.86 43.76 49.18
CA LEU A 5 6.15 43.08 48.09
C LEU A 5 7.06 41.95 47.55
N TRP A 6 6.64 40.68 47.71
CA TRP A 6 7.28 39.54 47.07
C TRP A 6 6.62 39.33 45.70
N ILE A 7 7.34 39.57 44.64
CA ILE A 7 6.95 39.19 43.28
C ILE A 7 7.47 37.77 43.05
N SER A 8 6.58 36.80 42.98
CA SER A 8 6.90 35.44 42.53
C SER A 8 6.93 35.44 41.00
N VAL A 9 8.10 35.34 40.45
CA VAL A 9 8.29 35.10 39.01
C VAL A 9 8.10 33.59 38.78
N LEU A 10 6.98 33.22 38.20
CA LEU A 10 6.79 31.86 37.66
C LEU A 10 7.62 31.73 36.35
N PHE A 11 8.69 30.98 36.42
CA PHE A 11 9.37 30.52 35.24
C PHE A 11 8.51 29.41 34.58
N PHE A 12 7.85 29.76 33.48
CA PHE A 12 7.37 28.73 32.55
C PHE A 12 8.61 28.15 31.87
N ILE A 13 8.95 26.92 32.21
CA ILE A 13 9.87 26.11 31.42
C ILE A 13 9.01 25.53 30.29
N PRO A 14 9.25 25.89 29.02
CA PRO A 14 8.58 25.19 27.92
C PRO A 14 9.09 23.75 27.93
N VAL A 15 8.22 22.80 28.23
CA VAL A 15 8.49 21.38 28.00
C VAL A 15 8.42 21.21 26.49
N SER A 16 9.56 21.27 25.82
CA SER A 16 9.64 20.89 24.43
C SER A 16 9.36 19.40 24.33
N HIS A 17 8.15 19.04 23.96
CA HIS A 17 7.83 17.71 23.52
C HIS A 17 8.42 17.57 22.11
N THR A 18 9.54 16.90 22.01
CA THR A 18 10.04 16.41 20.72
C THR A 18 9.08 15.31 20.27
N MET A 19 8.15 15.67 19.40
CA MET A 19 7.29 14.71 18.74
C MET A 19 8.07 14.13 17.54
N TYR A 20 8.47 12.87 17.65
CA TYR A 20 9.11 12.13 16.56
C TYR A 20 8.03 11.58 15.62
N ALA A 21 8.27 11.70 14.32
CA ALA A 21 7.57 10.90 13.33
C ALA A 21 7.81 9.43 13.66
N GLN A 22 6.76 8.70 14.02
CA GLN A 22 6.90 7.33 14.50
C GLN A 22 6.94 6.39 13.29
N SER A 23 8.13 5.93 12.93
CA SER A 23 8.23 4.68 12.17
C SER A 23 7.71 3.56 13.07
N ILE A 24 6.79 2.73 12.60
CA ILE A 24 6.38 1.52 13.32
C ILE A 24 7.60 0.59 13.33
N SER A 25 8.17 0.40 14.51
CA SER A 25 9.26 -0.54 14.72
C SER A 25 8.68 -1.81 15.34
N PHE A 26 8.85 -2.93 14.66
CA PHE A 26 8.42 -4.22 15.17
C PHE A 26 9.51 -4.83 16.05
N PRO A 27 9.18 -5.29 17.27
CA PRO A 27 10.17 -5.87 18.18
C PRO A 27 10.88 -7.07 17.54
N GLY A 28 12.21 -7.07 17.58
CA GLY A 28 13.04 -8.16 17.07
C GLY A 28 13.29 -8.12 15.56
N ASP A 29 12.86 -7.08 14.88
CA ASP A 29 13.11 -6.88 13.46
C ASP A 29 14.30 -5.94 13.28
N GLU A 30 15.44 -6.47 12.82
CA GLU A 30 16.64 -5.67 12.50
C GLU A 30 16.56 -5.03 11.11
N MET A 31 15.55 -5.39 10.32
CA MET A 31 15.34 -4.85 8.97
C MET A 31 14.06 -4.02 8.91
N ASP A 32 14.14 -2.87 8.30
CA ASP A 32 12.96 -2.14 7.89
C ASP A 32 12.20 -2.98 6.86
N ARG A 33 11.00 -3.43 7.21
CA ARG A 33 10.06 -4.07 6.29
C ARG A 33 9.21 -3.00 5.61
N GLY A 34 8.55 -3.36 4.52
CA GLY A 34 7.67 -2.46 3.80
C GLY A 34 8.42 -1.46 2.92
N TYR A 35 7.83 -0.28 2.76
CA TYR A 35 8.37 0.78 1.90
C TYR A 35 9.46 1.56 2.64
N VAL A 36 10.71 1.13 2.47
CA VAL A 36 11.86 1.66 3.20
C VAL A 36 12.29 3.07 2.75
N ASP A 37 12.00 3.43 1.49
CA ASP A 37 12.38 4.71 0.91
C ASP A 37 11.23 5.71 0.92
N ARG A 38 10.40 5.71 1.98
CA ARG A 38 9.30 6.68 2.10
C ARG A 38 9.83 8.10 2.05
N PRO A 39 9.43 8.91 1.04
CA PRO A 39 9.90 10.28 0.93
C PRO A 39 9.21 11.23 1.91
N TYR A 40 8.14 10.78 2.57
CA TYR A 40 7.33 11.57 3.48
C TYR A 40 7.50 11.14 4.94
N LEU A 41 7.29 12.10 5.85
CA LEU A 41 7.13 11.86 7.28
C LEU A 41 5.67 12.06 7.66
N ARG A 42 5.12 11.12 8.43
CA ARG A 42 3.76 11.17 8.92
C ARG A 42 3.68 11.75 10.33
N TYR A 43 2.65 12.56 10.54
CA TYR A 43 2.30 13.19 11.82
C TYR A 43 0.84 12.87 12.13
N GLU A 44 0.63 11.98 13.09
CA GLU A 44 -0.69 11.48 13.49
C GLU A 44 -1.47 12.52 14.30
N ALA A 45 -2.78 12.62 14.08
CA ALA A 45 -3.70 13.42 14.87
C ALA A 45 -4.26 12.59 16.03
N GLU A 46 -3.38 12.23 16.96
CA GLU A 46 -3.65 11.35 18.09
C GLU A 46 -3.23 11.96 19.43
N PRO A 47 -3.77 11.46 20.56
CA PRO A 47 -3.36 11.93 21.89
C PRO A 47 -1.84 11.82 22.11
N GLY A 48 -1.21 12.96 22.42
CA GLY A 48 0.23 13.05 22.67
C GLY A 48 1.10 13.08 21.41
N LYS A 49 0.50 13.09 20.20
CA LYS A 49 1.18 13.20 18.92
C LYS A 49 0.97 14.58 18.28
N CYS A 50 -0.10 15.27 18.65
CA CYS A 50 -0.43 16.61 18.17
C CYS A 50 -0.91 17.49 19.31
N ASP A 51 -0.94 18.80 19.08
CA ASP A 51 -1.64 19.79 19.92
C ASP A 51 -2.94 20.19 19.22
N THR A 52 -4.05 20.30 19.98
CA THR A 52 -5.36 20.60 19.42
C THR A 52 -6.32 21.12 20.51
N ASP A 53 -7.27 21.97 20.10
CA ASP A 53 -8.48 22.30 20.86
C ASP A 53 -9.71 21.53 20.37
N GLY A 54 -9.56 20.70 19.33
CA GLY A 54 -10.57 19.77 18.84
C GLY A 54 -10.79 18.56 19.77
N ASN A 55 -11.70 17.69 19.38
CA ASN A 55 -12.04 16.49 20.14
C ASN A 55 -11.20 15.30 19.65
N PHE A 56 -10.45 14.65 20.54
CA PHE A 56 -9.90 13.34 20.24
C PHE A 56 -11.01 12.29 20.18
N LEU A 57 -11.03 11.51 19.10
CA LEU A 57 -11.93 10.37 18.94
C LEU A 57 -11.25 9.12 19.51
N ASP A 58 -11.89 8.51 20.51
CA ASP A 58 -11.36 7.32 21.18
C ASP A 58 -11.27 6.12 20.21
N PRO A 59 -10.23 5.28 20.35
CA PRO A 59 -10.02 4.15 19.45
C PRO A 59 -11.17 3.13 19.54
N THR A 60 -11.66 2.72 18.38
CA THR A 60 -12.75 1.73 18.29
C THR A 60 -12.75 1.02 16.96
N TYR A 61 -13.13 -0.27 17.00
CA TYR A 61 -13.43 -1.06 15.79
C TYR A 61 -14.93 -1.05 15.43
N ASP A 62 -15.77 -0.27 16.15
CA ASP A 62 -17.18 -0.12 15.82
C ASP A 62 -17.35 0.57 14.47
N GLN A 63 -17.76 -0.20 13.48
CA GLN A 63 -17.88 0.25 12.10
C GLN A 63 -18.96 1.34 11.87
N ARG A 64 -19.73 1.69 12.90
CA ARG A 64 -20.65 2.84 12.89
C ARG A 64 -19.95 4.17 13.18
N LYS A 65 -18.70 4.11 13.63
CA LYS A 65 -17.90 5.26 14.03
C LYS A 65 -16.87 5.58 12.96
N VAL A 66 -16.73 6.86 12.59
CA VAL A 66 -15.82 7.30 11.53
C VAL A 66 -14.38 6.87 11.79
N GLN A 67 -13.89 7.06 12.99
CA GLN A 67 -12.51 6.75 13.37
C GLN A 67 -12.16 5.26 13.32
N SER A 68 -13.12 4.35 13.14
CA SER A 68 -12.81 2.93 12.95
C SER A 68 -12.00 2.65 11.68
N GLU A 69 -11.97 3.58 10.72
CA GLU A 69 -11.17 3.52 9.50
C GLU A 69 -9.94 4.46 9.54
N ALA A 70 -9.75 5.21 10.63
CA ALA A 70 -8.56 6.02 10.82
C ALA A 70 -7.34 5.16 11.20
N SER A 71 -6.16 5.72 11.03
CA SER A 71 -4.91 5.17 11.55
C SER A 71 -5.05 4.93 13.06
N ASN A 72 -4.64 3.78 13.55
CA ASN A 72 -4.82 3.37 14.95
C ASN A 72 -6.26 3.50 15.50
N GLN A 73 -7.26 3.68 14.63
CA GLN A 73 -8.66 3.94 14.95
C GLN A 73 -8.87 5.20 15.79
N GLN A 74 -8.00 6.20 15.63
CA GLN A 74 -8.02 7.48 16.35
C GLN A 74 -7.93 8.64 15.35
N ALA A 75 -8.45 9.79 15.73
CA ALA A 75 -8.40 11.01 14.93
C ALA A 75 -8.75 12.23 15.79
N VAL A 76 -8.60 13.44 15.25
CA VAL A 76 -9.08 14.68 15.83
C VAL A 76 -10.30 15.17 15.05
N GLU A 77 -11.37 15.54 15.78
CA GLU A 77 -12.57 16.13 15.21
C GLU A 77 -12.61 17.64 15.50
N LEU A 78 -12.67 18.45 14.44
CA LEU A 78 -12.80 19.90 14.48
C LEU A 78 -14.24 20.29 14.15
N ILE A 79 -14.99 20.91 15.07
CA ILE A 79 -16.42 21.24 14.90
C ILE A 79 -16.60 22.71 14.64
N THR A 80 -16.06 23.58 15.48
CA THR A 80 -16.28 25.02 15.42
C THR A 80 -15.23 25.71 14.55
N ALA A 81 -15.59 26.83 13.93
CA ALA A 81 -14.62 27.67 13.24
C ALA A 81 -13.52 28.12 14.22
N GLY A 82 -12.27 28.12 13.74
CA GLY A 82 -11.10 28.42 14.54
C GLY A 82 -10.57 27.25 15.36
N SER A 83 -11.27 26.09 15.43
CA SER A 83 -10.67 24.89 16.04
C SER A 83 -9.57 24.32 15.13
N TYR A 84 -8.53 23.76 15.76
CA TYR A 84 -7.30 23.42 15.07
C TYR A 84 -6.68 22.12 15.51
N VAL A 85 -5.74 21.64 14.69
CA VAL A 85 -4.76 20.60 15.02
C VAL A 85 -3.38 21.04 14.55
N GLN A 86 -2.35 20.81 15.37
CA GLN A 86 -0.99 21.32 15.12
C GLN A 86 0.08 20.30 15.44
N TRP A 87 1.15 20.33 14.66
CA TRP A 87 2.36 19.50 14.83
C TRP A 87 3.62 20.34 14.69
N MET A 88 4.75 19.78 15.13
CA MET A 88 6.08 20.31 14.85
C MET A 88 6.72 19.47 13.74
N ASN A 89 7.23 20.16 12.70
CA ASN A 89 7.85 19.52 11.57
C ASN A 89 9.34 19.21 11.83
N ASP A 90 9.78 17.97 11.62
CA ASP A 90 11.16 17.53 11.86
C ASP A 90 12.11 17.83 10.69
N LYS A 91 11.59 17.95 9.47
CA LYS A 91 12.38 18.16 8.25
C LYS A 91 11.71 19.19 7.35
N ALA A 92 12.53 19.89 6.57
CA ALA A 92 12.01 20.79 5.57
C ALA A 92 11.17 20.06 4.52
N ALA A 93 10.03 20.66 4.12
CA ALA A 93 9.07 20.06 3.19
C ALA A 93 8.35 21.12 2.36
N ASN A 94 7.81 20.74 1.20
CA ASN A 94 6.93 21.57 0.38
C ASN A 94 5.74 20.75 -0.20
N GLY A 95 5.67 19.46 0.10
CA GLY A 95 4.54 18.60 -0.15
C GLY A 95 3.77 18.33 1.13
N LEU A 96 2.45 18.51 1.12
CA LEU A 96 1.54 18.25 2.22
C LEU A 96 0.42 17.34 1.73
N THR A 97 0.27 16.18 2.37
CA THR A 97 -0.93 15.33 2.24
C THR A 97 -1.70 15.38 3.56
N ILE A 98 -3.00 15.53 3.49
CA ILE A 98 -3.91 15.50 4.63
C ILE A 98 -4.88 14.33 4.44
N ARG A 99 -4.93 13.39 5.36
CA ARG A 99 -5.96 12.36 5.41
C ARG A 99 -7.09 12.83 6.31
N PHE A 100 -8.31 12.85 5.77
CA PHE A 100 -9.45 13.47 6.43
C PHE A 100 -10.75 12.75 6.15
N SER A 101 -11.78 13.03 6.95
CA SER A 101 -13.17 12.69 6.66
C SER A 101 -14.04 13.93 6.86
N LEU A 102 -14.84 14.25 5.84
CA LEU A 102 -16.01 15.12 5.94
C LEU A 102 -17.27 14.27 5.77
N PRO A 103 -18.42 14.63 6.34
CA PRO A 103 -19.66 13.89 6.12
C PRO A 103 -20.08 13.90 4.66
N ASP A 104 -20.86 12.91 4.25
CA ASP A 104 -21.55 12.91 2.96
C ASP A 104 -22.73 13.91 2.97
N ASP A 105 -23.18 14.33 1.80
CA ASP A 105 -24.33 15.25 1.64
C ASP A 105 -25.70 14.56 1.71
N GLY A 106 -25.74 13.23 1.87
CA GLY A 106 -26.95 12.43 1.88
C GLY A 106 -27.46 12.04 0.47
N GLU A 107 -26.84 12.53 -0.59
CA GLU A 107 -27.08 12.13 -1.98
C GLU A 107 -25.91 11.34 -2.59
N GLY A 108 -24.82 11.17 -1.84
CA GLY A 108 -23.60 10.51 -2.31
C GLY A 108 -22.72 11.39 -3.20
N LYS A 109 -22.79 12.70 -3.00
CA LYS A 109 -22.00 13.70 -3.75
C LYS A 109 -20.93 14.37 -2.90
N GLY A 110 -20.89 14.03 -1.60
CA GLY A 110 -19.97 14.58 -0.65
C GLY A 110 -20.24 16.05 -0.29
N THR A 111 -19.44 16.55 0.62
CA THR A 111 -19.42 17.94 1.06
C THR A 111 -18.04 18.53 0.89
N THR A 112 -17.96 19.86 0.89
CA THR A 112 -16.69 20.59 0.89
C THR A 112 -16.50 21.34 2.18
N GLY A 113 -15.25 21.54 2.56
CA GLY A 113 -14.86 22.33 3.72
C GLY A 113 -13.47 22.92 3.54
N ASN A 114 -13.17 23.97 4.29
CA ASN A 114 -11.91 24.69 4.16
C ASN A 114 -11.10 24.63 5.45
N LEU A 115 -9.80 24.34 5.30
CA LEU A 115 -8.79 24.50 6.34
C LEU A 115 -7.88 25.67 5.98
N THR A 116 -7.51 26.48 6.95
CA THR A 116 -6.40 27.43 6.81
C THR A 116 -5.13 26.76 7.30
N LEU A 117 -4.12 26.71 6.45
CA LEU A 117 -2.78 26.25 6.80
C LEU A 117 -1.97 27.44 7.32
N TYR A 118 -1.43 27.29 8.52
CA TYR A 118 -0.41 28.19 9.06
C TYR A 118 0.91 27.43 9.19
N VAL A 119 2.00 28.13 8.91
CA VAL A 119 3.37 27.71 9.21
C VAL A 119 3.95 28.68 10.20
N ASN A 120 4.25 28.22 11.40
CA ASN A 120 4.46 29.05 12.57
C ASN A 120 3.18 29.88 12.86
N GLU A 121 3.25 31.19 12.81
CA GLU A 121 2.10 32.09 13.03
C GLU A 121 1.55 32.67 11.71
N ASP A 122 2.20 32.38 10.58
CA ASP A 122 1.86 32.95 9.28
C ASP A 122 0.83 32.09 8.55
N SER A 123 -0.28 32.70 8.15
CA SER A 123 -1.26 32.07 7.25
C SER A 123 -0.66 31.92 5.87
N VAL A 124 -0.56 30.67 5.39
CA VAL A 124 0.09 30.33 4.11
C VAL A 124 -0.94 30.14 3.01
N GLN A 125 -1.97 29.33 3.27
CA GLN A 125 -2.89 28.92 2.23
C GLN A 125 -4.22 28.41 2.83
N THR A 126 -5.32 28.59 2.09
CA THR A 126 -6.57 27.87 2.34
C THR A 126 -6.57 26.57 1.53
N ILE A 127 -6.82 25.45 2.20
CA ILE A 127 -6.90 24.13 1.60
C ILE A 127 -8.36 23.68 1.61
N THR A 128 -8.91 23.39 0.44
CA THR A 128 -10.27 22.85 0.34
C THR A 128 -10.25 21.34 0.45
N LEU A 129 -10.97 20.81 1.42
CA LEU A 129 -11.28 19.40 1.57
C LEU A 129 -12.58 19.10 0.81
N ASN A 130 -12.66 17.89 0.24
CA ASN A 130 -13.85 17.46 -0.49
C ASN A 130 -14.06 15.95 -0.30
N SER A 131 -15.20 15.54 0.25
CA SER A 131 -15.55 14.12 0.44
C SER A 131 -16.27 13.49 -0.77
N TYR A 132 -16.23 14.12 -1.94
CA TYR A 132 -16.88 13.63 -3.17
C TYR A 132 -16.46 12.21 -3.57
N TRP A 133 -15.23 11.83 -3.35
CA TRP A 133 -14.69 10.50 -3.67
C TRP A 133 -14.84 9.48 -2.54
N ALA A 134 -15.06 9.94 -1.31
CA ALA A 134 -15.30 9.08 -0.15
C ALA A 134 -16.73 8.50 -0.13
N TRP A 135 -17.09 7.84 0.95
CA TRP A 135 -18.43 7.33 1.25
C TRP A 135 -18.97 6.32 0.24
N GLN A 136 -18.49 5.10 0.38
CA GLN A 136 -19.05 3.96 -0.31
C GLN A 136 -20.02 3.21 0.61
N TYR A 137 -21.15 2.74 0.08
CA TYR A 137 -22.22 2.11 0.85
C TYR A 137 -22.39 0.67 0.44
N ILE A 138 -22.33 -0.27 1.42
CA ILE A 138 -22.43 -1.70 1.23
C ILE A 138 -23.74 -2.20 1.81
N LEU A 139 -24.47 -3.09 1.11
CA LEU A 139 -25.72 -3.68 1.60
C LEU A 139 -25.49 -4.47 2.90
N ARG A 140 -26.32 -4.24 3.92
CA ARG A 140 -26.28 -4.94 5.21
C ARG A 140 -26.62 -6.44 5.10
N SER A 141 -27.38 -6.83 4.11
CA SER A 141 -27.81 -8.22 3.88
C SER A 141 -26.80 -9.08 3.13
N GLY A 142 -25.59 -8.62 3.03
CA GLY A 142 -24.56 -9.32 2.28
C GLY A 142 -24.65 -9.06 0.79
N SER A 143 -23.56 -9.10 0.17
CA SER A 143 -23.24 -8.97 -1.20
C SER A 143 -23.45 -7.68 -1.92
N LYS A 144 -22.72 -7.48 -2.59
CA LYS A 144 -22.31 -6.96 -3.83
C LYS A 144 -21.40 -5.78 -3.60
N TYR A 145 -21.17 -5.14 -4.60
CA TYR A 145 -20.19 -4.11 -4.73
C TYR A 145 -20.70 -2.86 -4.04
N PRO A 146 -19.83 -2.14 -3.35
CA PRO A 146 -20.20 -0.85 -2.80
C PRO A 146 -20.55 0.14 -3.92
N ASP A 147 -21.43 1.07 -3.61
CA ASP A 147 -21.77 2.21 -4.45
C ASP A 147 -21.81 3.50 -3.61
N ASN A 148 -21.91 4.66 -4.26
CA ASN A 148 -21.96 5.95 -3.61
C ASN A 148 -23.38 6.43 -3.25
N THR A 149 -24.39 5.56 -3.20
CA THR A 149 -25.77 5.93 -2.90
C THR A 149 -26.14 5.63 -1.46
N PRO A 150 -26.33 6.64 -0.59
CA PRO A 150 -26.75 6.47 0.79
C PRO A 150 -28.09 5.77 0.89
N ASP A 151 -28.23 4.79 1.79
CA ASP A 151 -29.45 4.08 2.06
C ASP A 151 -29.45 3.49 3.47
N VAL A 152 -30.60 3.50 4.16
CA VAL A 152 -30.73 2.96 5.51
C VAL A 152 -30.47 1.44 5.61
N THR A 153 -30.54 0.72 4.49
CA THR A 153 -30.23 -0.70 4.38
C THR A 153 -28.76 -0.97 4.13
N LYS A 154 -27.98 0.05 3.89
CA LYS A 154 -26.55 -0.01 3.61
C LYS A 154 -25.72 0.45 4.82
N PHE A 155 -24.47 0.25 4.70
CA PHE A 155 -23.46 0.56 5.70
C PHE A 155 -22.32 1.37 5.06
N PRO A 156 -21.95 2.54 5.60
CA PRO A 156 -20.91 3.37 5.01
C PRO A 156 -19.52 2.77 5.23
N ARG A 157 -18.69 2.89 4.20
CA ARG A 157 -17.28 2.55 4.14
C ARG A 157 -16.51 3.62 3.38
N MET A 158 -15.19 3.52 3.33
CA MET A 158 -14.33 4.49 2.68
C MET A 158 -14.68 5.93 3.10
N ARG A 159 -14.72 6.14 4.42
CA ARG A 159 -15.13 7.45 4.97
C ARG A 159 -14.01 8.49 4.96
N PHE A 160 -12.78 8.05 4.77
CA PHE A 160 -11.62 8.92 4.63
C PHE A 160 -11.20 9.04 3.17
N ASP A 161 -10.68 10.22 2.86
CA ASP A 161 -10.02 10.55 1.61
C ASP A 161 -8.73 11.33 1.91
N GLU A 162 -7.95 11.62 0.88
CA GLU A 162 -6.74 12.41 1.00
C GLU A 162 -6.79 13.63 0.09
N THR A 163 -6.27 14.76 0.57
CA THR A 163 -5.94 15.88 -0.29
C THR A 163 -4.43 16.13 -0.20
N HIS A 164 -3.82 16.46 -1.35
CA HIS A 164 -2.39 16.72 -1.42
C HIS A 164 -2.14 18.05 -2.12
N VAL A 165 -1.22 18.80 -1.55
CA VAL A 165 -0.92 20.18 -1.93
C VAL A 165 0.58 20.35 -2.08
N LYS A 166 1.02 20.79 -3.26
CA LYS A 166 2.37 21.32 -3.47
C LYS A 166 2.37 22.78 -3.05
N LEU A 167 3.17 23.11 -2.04
CA LEU A 167 3.30 24.47 -1.54
C LEU A 167 4.35 25.24 -2.36
N GLU A 168 4.07 26.53 -2.64
CA GLU A 168 5.03 27.40 -3.30
C GLU A 168 6.25 27.71 -2.40
N MET A 169 6.04 27.66 -1.08
CA MET A 169 7.10 27.87 -0.10
C MET A 169 7.59 26.55 0.50
N LYS A 170 8.86 26.48 0.83
CA LYS A 170 9.40 25.38 1.61
C LYS A 170 9.16 25.64 3.10
N ILE A 171 8.43 24.74 3.76
CA ILE A 171 8.28 24.71 5.22
C ILE A 171 9.66 24.40 5.82
N PRO A 172 10.22 25.21 6.70
CA PRO A 172 11.50 24.88 7.34
C PRO A 172 11.36 23.73 8.33
N ALA A 173 12.46 23.06 8.65
CA ALA A 173 12.51 22.17 9.81
C ALA A 173 12.22 22.96 11.10
N ASP A 174 11.73 22.27 12.12
CA ASP A 174 11.33 22.84 13.42
C ASP A 174 10.22 23.92 13.32
N ALA A 175 9.47 23.98 12.22
CA ALA A 175 8.30 24.85 12.11
C ALA A 175 7.06 24.17 12.68
N SER A 176 6.14 24.95 13.25
CA SER A 176 4.81 24.47 13.57
C SER A 176 3.93 24.43 12.30
N ILE A 177 3.23 23.33 12.09
CA ILE A 177 2.22 23.14 11.04
C ILE A 177 0.87 23.13 11.72
N HIS A 178 0.04 24.10 11.43
CA HIS A 178 -1.25 24.29 12.08
C HIS A 178 -2.34 24.30 11.01
N LEU A 179 -3.31 23.41 11.16
CA LEU A 179 -4.51 23.33 10.33
C LEU A 179 -5.71 23.79 11.14
N GLU A 180 -6.33 24.89 10.74
CA GLU A 180 -7.46 25.48 11.40
C GLU A 180 -8.73 25.38 10.54
N LYS A 181 -9.85 24.98 11.13
CA LYS A 181 -11.14 24.98 10.47
C LYS A 181 -11.59 26.42 10.15
N ALA A 182 -11.67 26.74 8.86
CA ALA A 182 -12.00 28.09 8.40
C ALA A 182 -13.51 28.38 8.35
N ASP A 183 -14.35 27.36 8.13
CA ASP A 183 -15.77 27.54 7.86
C ASP A 183 -16.58 27.69 9.16
N ASP A 184 -17.42 28.73 9.22
CA ASP A 184 -18.35 28.97 10.34
C ASP A 184 -19.63 28.13 10.15
N ASN A 185 -19.49 26.83 10.42
CA ASN A 185 -20.58 25.85 10.39
C ASN A 185 -20.32 24.74 11.42
N GLU A 186 -21.32 23.91 11.69
CA GLU A 186 -21.24 22.79 12.63
C GLU A 186 -20.84 21.45 11.95
N VAL A 187 -20.38 21.47 10.68
CA VAL A 187 -19.91 20.27 9.97
C VAL A 187 -18.61 19.79 10.62
N PRO A 188 -18.54 18.54 11.11
CA PRO A 188 -17.30 18.03 11.69
C PRO A 188 -16.25 17.77 10.62
N TYR A 189 -15.01 18.21 10.84
CA TYR A 189 -13.85 17.83 10.06
C TYR A 189 -13.02 16.87 10.88
N VAL A 190 -12.88 15.64 10.42
CA VAL A 190 -12.09 14.62 11.13
C VAL A 190 -10.74 14.53 10.44
N ILE A 191 -9.69 14.84 11.16
CA ILE A 191 -8.31 14.81 10.69
C ILE A 191 -7.63 13.58 11.29
N ASP A 192 -7.10 12.72 10.42
CA ASP A 192 -6.42 11.47 10.78
C ASP A 192 -4.92 11.71 10.96
N PHE A 193 -4.27 12.20 9.91
CA PHE A 193 -2.85 12.55 9.92
C PHE A 193 -2.51 13.54 8.80
N ILE A 194 -1.30 14.07 8.88
CA ILE A 194 -0.65 14.72 7.74
C ILE A 194 0.63 13.98 7.36
N GLU A 195 0.99 14.06 6.08
CA GLU A 195 2.31 13.64 5.59
C GLU A 195 3.00 14.83 4.93
N LEU A 196 4.26 15.02 5.27
CA LEU A 196 5.10 16.09 4.75
C LEU A 196 6.28 15.48 4.00
N GLU A 197 6.55 15.98 2.78
CA GLU A 197 7.72 15.55 2.01
C GLU A 197 8.41 16.70 1.29
N GLU A 198 9.67 16.51 0.97
CA GLU A 198 10.41 17.39 0.09
C GLU A 198 10.19 16.92 -1.35
N ILE A 199 9.39 17.69 -2.11
CA ILE A 199 9.10 17.40 -3.51
C ILE A 199 10.34 17.70 -4.35
N PRO A 200 10.83 16.75 -5.17
CA PRO A 200 11.90 17.01 -6.11
C PRO A 200 11.55 18.11 -7.12
N GLU A 201 12.52 18.78 -7.69
CA GLU A 201 12.28 19.70 -8.80
C GLU A 201 11.65 18.96 -10.00
N PRO A 202 10.78 19.63 -10.77
CA PRO A 202 10.15 19.00 -11.93
C PRO A 202 11.17 18.64 -13.00
N LEU A 203 11.09 17.41 -13.50
CA LEU A 203 11.86 16.98 -14.67
C LEU A 203 11.50 17.87 -15.87
N THR A 204 12.51 18.23 -16.66
CA THR A 204 12.34 19.04 -17.86
C THR A 204 12.55 18.23 -19.15
N PHE A 205 12.02 18.73 -20.27
CA PHE A 205 12.20 18.08 -21.57
C PHE A 205 13.67 17.92 -21.96
N ASP A 206 14.53 18.89 -21.61
CA ASP A 206 15.94 18.87 -21.97
C ASP A 206 16.71 17.76 -21.25
N GLU A 207 16.29 17.37 -20.05
CA GLU A 207 16.88 16.28 -19.27
C GLU A 207 16.57 14.90 -19.81
N ILE A 208 15.55 14.76 -20.68
CA ILE A 208 15.27 13.50 -21.37
C ILE A 208 16.40 13.23 -22.38
N THR A 209 17.09 12.12 -22.24
CA THR A 209 18.25 11.76 -23.08
C THR A 209 17.90 10.95 -24.33
N ASP A 210 16.68 10.43 -24.44
CA ASP A 210 16.24 9.62 -25.56
C ASP A 210 16.22 10.40 -26.88
N GLY A 211 16.82 9.83 -27.94
CA GLY A 211 16.97 10.51 -29.22
C GLY A 211 15.65 10.69 -29.99
N ASN A 212 14.62 9.92 -29.64
CA ASN A 212 13.28 9.98 -30.25
C ASN A 212 12.25 10.67 -29.32
N LYS A 213 12.70 11.57 -28.46
CA LYS A 213 11.82 12.30 -27.55
C LYS A 213 10.94 13.31 -28.27
N VAL A 214 9.70 13.40 -27.84
CA VAL A 214 8.70 14.37 -28.31
C VAL A 214 8.04 15.06 -27.12
N LEU A 215 7.92 16.38 -27.23
CA LEU A 215 7.27 17.20 -26.19
C LEU A 215 5.76 17.28 -26.47
N TYR A 216 4.93 16.94 -25.50
CA TYR A 216 3.51 17.25 -25.55
C TYR A 216 3.26 18.70 -25.11
N THR A 217 2.38 19.38 -25.85
CA THR A 217 1.83 20.70 -25.51
C THR A 217 0.36 20.72 -25.90
N VAL A 218 -0.48 21.48 -25.19
CA VAL A 218 -1.94 21.46 -25.35
C VAL A 218 -2.43 21.86 -26.75
N ASP A 219 -1.65 22.63 -27.49
CA ASP A 219 -1.92 23.01 -28.89
C ASP A 219 -1.80 21.84 -29.88
N LYS A 220 -1.20 20.72 -29.48
CA LYS A 220 -1.10 19.49 -30.27
C LYS A 220 -2.36 18.62 -30.21
N GLY A 221 -3.42 19.11 -29.58
CA GLY A 221 -4.70 18.42 -29.44
C GLY A 221 -4.79 17.50 -28.22
N PRO A 222 -5.83 16.66 -28.12
CA PRO A 222 -6.04 15.81 -26.96
C PRO A 222 -4.86 14.87 -26.67
N LEU A 223 -4.46 14.75 -25.39
CA LEU A 223 -3.30 13.96 -24.95
C LEU A 223 -3.39 12.51 -25.44
N GLN A 224 -4.54 11.85 -25.29
CA GLN A 224 -4.74 10.47 -25.74
C GLN A 224 -4.51 10.29 -27.26
N THR A 225 -4.90 11.31 -28.05
CA THR A 225 -4.67 11.32 -29.50
C THR A 225 -3.20 11.51 -29.83
N PHE A 226 -2.52 12.42 -29.13
CA PHE A 226 -1.09 12.65 -29.33
C PHE A 226 -0.26 11.41 -29.00
N ILE A 227 -0.58 10.71 -27.90
CA ILE A 227 0.08 9.47 -27.52
C ILE A 227 -0.12 8.40 -28.61
N ALA A 228 -1.35 8.22 -29.07
CA ALA A 228 -1.69 7.24 -30.12
C ALA A 228 -0.97 7.51 -31.47
N GLN A 229 -0.64 8.77 -31.76
CA GLN A 229 0.08 9.19 -32.98
C GLN A 229 1.61 9.08 -32.88
N ASN A 230 2.14 8.81 -31.69
CA ASN A 230 3.59 8.75 -31.44
C ASN A 230 4.03 7.39 -30.84
N PRO A 231 3.66 6.24 -31.47
CA PRO A 231 4.07 4.94 -30.98
C PRO A 231 5.60 4.76 -31.06
N GLY A 232 6.18 4.13 -30.06
CA GLY A 232 7.62 3.89 -29.97
C GLY A 232 8.47 5.10 -29.62
N ASN A 233 7.87 6.28 -29.42
CA ASN A 233 8.58 7.49 -29.01
C ASN A 233 8.56 7.64 -27.47
N THR A 234 9.50 8.45 -26.98
CA THR A 234 9.49 8.98 -25.62
C THR A 234 8.71 10.28 -25.59
N ILE A 235 7.52 10.22 -25.02
CA ILE A 235 6.58 11.34 -24.93
C ILE A 235 6.77 11.98 -23.56
N PHE A 236 7.21 13.23 -23.54
CA PHE A 236 7.31 14.01 -22.31
C PHE A 236 6.08 14.90 -22.13
N ILE A 237 5.47 14.82 -20.95
CA ILE A 237 4.33 15.63 -20.52
C ILE A 237 4.83 16.60 -19.44
N PRO A 238 4.90 17.89 -19.70
CA PRO A 238 5.39 18.88 -18.73
C PRO A 238 4.56 18.96 -17.45
N GLU A 239 5.02 19.77 -16.52
CA GLU A 239 4.24 20.17 -15.35
C GLU A 239 2.89 20.78 -15.78
N GLY A 240 1.81 20.36 -15.11
CA GLY A 240 0.45 20.84 -15.34
C GLY A 240 -0.61 19.78 -15.13
N LYS A 241 -1.86 20.21 -15.20
CA LYS A 241 -3.04 19.34 -15.19
C LYS A 241 -3.61 19.19 -16.58
N TYR A 242 -3.80 17.94 -17.01
CA TYR A 242 -4.26 17.58 -18.34
C TYR A 242 -5.58 16.81 -18.28
N ASP A 243 -6.65 17.45 -18.72
CA ASP A 243 -7.97 16.84 -18.79
C ASP A 243 -8.07 15.89 -19.99
N VAL A 244 -8.52 14.65 -19.71
CA VAL A 244 -8.63 13.57 -20.68
C VAL A 244 -10.05 12.98 -20.63
N ASP A 245 -10.76 12.99 -21.76
CA ASP A 245 -12.14 12.53 -21.87
C ASP A 245 -12.31 11.09 -22.37
N ALA A 246 -11.21 10.41 -22.67
CA ALA A 246 -11.19 9.04 -23.14
C ALA A 246 -9.98 8.28 -22.58
N ARG A 247 -10.07 6.93 -22.60
CA ARG A 247 -8.96 6.06 -22.23
C ARG A 247 -7.72 6.32 -23.09
N ILE A 248 -6.56 6.35 -22.47
CA ILE A 248 -5.27 6.38 -23.17
C ILE A 248 -4.92 4.94 -23.56
N ILE A 249 -4.70 4.69 -24.84
CA ILE A 249 -4.34 3.37 -25.38
C ILE A 249 -2.92 3.41 -25.93
N ILE A 250 -2.06 2.52 -25.43
CA ILE A 250 -0.66 2.40 -25.87
C ILE A 250 -0.50 1.11 -26.65
N ASN A 251 -0.40 1.22 -27.99
CA ASN A 251 -0.29 0.07 -28.89
C ASN A 251 1.13 -0.19 -29.42
N GLY A 252 2.09 0.69 -29.11
CA GLY A 252 3.45 0.62 -29.67
C GLY A 252 4.45 0.01 -28.70
N ASP A 253 5.28 -0.92 -29.19
CA ASP A 253 6.46 -1.36 -28.45
C ASP A 253 7.43 -0.20 -28.25
N GLY A 254 8.05 -0.16 -27.07
CA GLY A 254 9.04 0.87 -26.73
C GLY A 254 8.47 2.27 -26.50
N THR A 255 7.15 2.45 -26.49
CA THR A 255 6.53 3.75 -26.14
C THR A 255 6.81 4.09 -24.68
N LYS A 256 7.30 5.30 -24.46
CA LYS A 256 7.54 5.83 -23.11
C LYS A 256 6.69 7.06 -22.88
N ILE A 257 6.02 7.13 -21.74
CA ILE A 257 5.27 8.31 -21.27
C ILE A 257 5.93 8.76 -19.98
N ILE A 258 6.50 9.95 -20.00
CA ILE A 258 7.25 10.53 -18.88
C ILE A 258 6.63 11.88 -18.53
N GLY A 259 6.19 12.03 -17.29
CA GLY A 259 5.76 13.30 -16.71
C GLY A 259 6.92 14.04 -16.04
N ALA A 260 6.65 15.21 -15.53
CA ALA A 260 7.61 16.02 -14.78
C ALA A 260 7.81 15.53 -13.31
N GLY A 261 7.09 14.51 -12.89
CA GLY A 261 7.04 13.94 -11.54
C GLY A 261 5.60 13.79 -11.04
N MET A 262 5.35 12.87 -10.10
CA MET A 262 4.00 12.59 -9.60
C MET A 262 3.33 13.79 -8.88
N TRP A 263 4.09 14.76 -8.43
CA TRP A 263 3.60 16.02 -7.85
C TRP A 263 3.44 17.15 -8.87
N HIS A 264 3.90 16.96 -10.09
CA HIS A 264 4.02 18.01 -11.10
C HIS A 264 3.11 17.82 -12.29
N THR A 265 2.90 16.58 -12.74
CA THR A 265 2.09 16.26 -13.91
C THR A 265 0.85 15.49 -13.49
N GLU A 266 -0.33 16.06 -13.63
CA GLU A 266 -1.61 15.38 -13.39
C GLU A 266 -2.30 15.05 -14.72
N ILE A 267 -2.66 13.78 -14.91
CA ILE A 267 -3.56 13.32 -15.98
C ILE A 267 -4.91 13.02 -15.33
N TYR A 268 -5.91 13.87 -15.60
CA TYR A 268 -7.22 13.83 -14.98
C TYR A 268 -8.30 13.36 -15.95
N PHE A 269 -8.94 12.23 -15.64
CA PHE A 269 -10.00 11.67 -16.50
C PHE A 269 -11.35 12.27 -16.15
N THR A 270 -11.93 13.02 -17.11
CA THR A 270 -13.13 13.84 -16.92
C THR A 270 -14.43 13.16 -17.31
N ALA A 271 -14.38 11.97 -17.94
CA ALA A 271 -15.60 11.24 -18.32
C ALA A 271 -16.43 10.89 -17.07
N SER A 272 -17.68 11.35 -17.00
CA SER A 272 -18.55 11.17 -15.83
C SER A 272 -18.84 9.68 -15.56
N SER A 273 -18.89 9.29 -14.29
CA SER A 273 -19.33 7.96 -13.86
C SER A 273 -20.85 7.82 -13.79
N ASP A 274 -21.61 8.89 -14.04
CA ASP A 274 -23.06 8.88 -13.98
C ASP A 274 -23.73 8.48 -15.30
N GLU A 275 -22.94 8.32 -16.37
CA GLU A 275 -23.43 7.94 -17.67
C GLU A 275 -22.91 6.55 -18.09
N LYS A 276 -23.83 5.64 -18.41
CA LYS A 276 -23.50 4.30 -18.89
C LYS A 276 -22.62 4.30 -20.15
N SER A 277 -22.77 5.30 -21.01
CA SER A 277 -21.98 5.46 -22.23
C SER A 277 -20.49 5.74 -21.96
N THR A 278 -20.14 6.15 -20.74
CA THR A 278 -18.78 6.52 -20.33
C THR A 278 -18.04 5.43 -19.57
N TYR A 279 -18.68 4.25 -19.35
CA TYR A 279 -17.97 3.14 -18.76
C TYR A 279 -16.71 2.84 -19.58
N ASN A 280 -15.63 2.44 -18.91
CA ASN A 280 -14.37 2.13 -19.59
C ASN A 280 -13.66 3.29 -20.32
N LYS A 281 -14.02 4.55 -20.11
CA LYS A 281 -13.35 5.71 -20.74
C LYS A 281 -12.17 6.27 -19.95
N ARG A 282 -11.69 5.59 -18.92
CA ARG A 282 -10.65 6.09 -18.02
C ARG A 282 -9.45 5.19 -17.99
N GLY A 283 -8.32 5.75 -17.54
CA GLY A 283 -7.07 5.05 -17.32
C GLY A 283 -6.22 4.82 -18.55
N ILE A 284 -5.15 4.09 -18.37
CA ILE A 284 -4.17 3.73 -19.40
C ILE A 284 -4.27 2.24 -19.68
N GLU A 285 -4.49 1.86 -20.93
CA GLU A 285 -4.53 0.48 -21.39
C GLU A 285 -3.37 0.20 -22.34
N SER A 286 -2.59 -0.83 -22.04
CA SER A 286 -1.41 -1.21 -22.79
C SER A 286 -1.62 -2.50 -23.60
N PHE A 287 -1.00 -2.54 -24.78
CA PHE A 287 -0.92 -3.71 -25.68
C PHE A 287 0.47 -3.90 -26.29
N GLY A 288 1.54 -3.37 -25.69
CA GLY A 288 2.90 -3.41 -26.22
C GLY A 288 3.93 -3.89 -25.21
N SER A 289 5.16 -4.05 -25.67
CA SER A 289 6.33 -4.45 -24.89
C SER A 289 7.35 -3.31 -24.75
N ASN A 290 8.29 -3.44 -23.80
CA ASN A 290 9.34 -2.46 -23.55
C ASN A 290 8.83 -1.03 -23.31
N GLN A 291 7.65 -0.90 -22.72
CA GLN A 291 7.01 0.38 -22.43
C GLN A 291 7.50 0.96 -21.10
N VAL A 292 7.47 2.27 -20.98
CA VAL A 292 7.79 2.98 -19.74
C VAL A 292 6.68 3.97 -19.42
N LEU A 293 6.18 3.91 -18.18
CA LEU A 293 5.32 4.93 -17.58
C LEU A 293 6.03 5.49 -16.37
N GLU A 294 6.20 6.82 -16.29
CA GLU A 294 7.02 7.41 -15.24
C GLU A 294 6.62 8.83 -14.88
N GLY A 295 6.60 9.14 -13.58
CA GLY A 295 6.62 10.51 -13.08
C GLY A 295 5.33 11.29 -13.31
N PHE A 296 4.13 10.72 -13.06
CA PHE A 296 2.87 11.47 -13.14
C PHE A 296 1.80 10.92 -12.20
N TYR A 297 0.80 11.74 -11.97
CA TYR A 297 -0.39 11.45 -11.18
C TYR A 297 -1.58 11.15 -12.08
N LEU A 298 -2.25 10.03 -11.82
CA LEU A 298 -3.51 9.64 -12.44
C LEU A 298 -4.66 9.83 -11.47
N ASN A 299 -5.65 10.63 -11.86
CA ASN A 299 -6.86 10.87 -11.10
C ASN A 299 -8.09 10.92 -12.02
N THR A 300 -9.28 10.85 -11.44
CA THR A 300 -10.53 10.81 -12.20
C THR A 300 -11.69 11.44 -11.45
N VAL A 301 -12.68 11.95 -12.18
CA VAL A 301 -13.97 12.39 -11.65
C VAL A 301 -14.83 11.22 -11.10
N ASN A 302 -14.35 9.99 -11.19
CA ASN A 302 -15.10 8.82 -10.74
C ASN A 302 -15.21 8.78 -9.21
N ASN A 303 -16.40 8.42 -8.69
CA ASN A 303 -16.68 8.30 -7.26
C ASN A 303 -17.40 6.99 -6.88
N LYS A 304 -17.25 5.94 -7.68
CA LYS A 304 -17.86 4.62 -7.45
C LYS A 304 -17.14 3.51 -8.21
N ARG A 305 -17.40 2.26 -7.82
CA ARG A 305 -16.80 1.07 -8.44
C ARG A 305 -17.41 0.71 -9.79
N TYR A 306 -18.75 0.76 -9.90
CA TYR A 306 -19.49 0.34 -11.09
C TYR A 306 -20.63 1.30 -11.41
N TYR A 307 -20.94 1.46 -12.69
CA TYR A 307 -22.16 2.13 -13.11
C TYR A 307 -23.39 1.27 -12.75
N ASP A 308 -24.42 1.86 -12.16
CA ASP A 308 -25.62 1.17 -11.68
C ASP A 308 -25.34 -0.06 -10.80
N ASN A 309 -24.20 -0.09 -10.12
CA ASN A 309 -23.75 -1.25 -9.34
C ASN A 309 -23.72 -2.56 -10.15
N ASP A 310 -23.52 -2.48 -11.46
CA ASP A 310 -23.45 -3.61 -12.38
C ASP A 310 -21.99 -3.88 -12.79
N PRO A 311 -21.42 -5.04 -12.45
CA PRO A 311 -20.01 -5.35 -12.70
C PRO A 311 -19.63 -5.43 -14.19
N VAL A 312 -20.60 -5.48 -15.08
CA VAL A 312 -20.38 -5.39 -16.53
C VAL A 312 -19.93 -3.97 -16.91
N TYR A 313 -20.38 -2.95 -16.20
CA TYR A 313 -20.11 -1.55 -16.49
C TYR A 313 -19.12 -0.95 -15.50
N GLN A 314 -17.88 -1.40 -15.59
CA GLN A 314 -16.77 -0.88 -14.79
C GLN A 314 -16.50 0.58 -15.14
N VAL A 315 -16.23 1.38 -14.13
CA VAL A 315 -15.97 2.81 -14.33
C VAL A 315 -14.54 3.13 -14.79
N GLY A 316 -13.68 2.13 -14.88
CA GLY A 316 -12.32 2.21 -15.40
C GLY A 316 -11.25 1.97 -14.36
N LYS A 317 -10.16 1.36 -14.81
CA LYS A 317 -8.96 1.07 -14.04
C LYS A 317 -7.89 2.12 -14.34
N GLY A 318 -7.03 2.42 -13.37
CA GLY A 318 -5.92 3.35 -13.59
C GLY A 318 -4.94 2.81 -14.63
N LEU A 319 -4.46 1.59 -14.42
CA LEU A 319 -3.62 0.84 -15.37
C LEU A 319 -4.28 -0.48 -15.72
N MET A 320 -4.25 -0.88 -16.98
CA MET A 320 -4.83 -2.15 -17.41
C MET A 320 -4.20 -2.73 -18.67
N GLY A 321 -4.56 -3.98 -18.97
CA GLY A 321 -4.09 -4.71 -20.17
C GLY A 321 -2.73 -5.36 -19.98
N SER A 322 -2.08 -5.67 -21.10
CA SER A 322 -0.78 -6.33 -21.11
C SER A 322 0.33 -5.34 -21.46
N PHE A 323 1.26 -5.17 -20.53
CA PHE A 323 2.50 -4.43 -20.77
C PHE A 323 3.57 -5.30 -21.45
N GLY A 324 3.18 -6.44 -22.03
CA GLY A 324 4.04 -7.34 -22.80
C GLY A 324 5.30 -7.76 -22.06
N LEU A 325 6.43 -7.67 -22.75
CA LEU A 325 7.74 -8.04 -22.21
C LEU A 325 8.51 -6.81 -21.75
N ASN A 326 9.22 -6.92 -20.60
CA ASN A 326 10.26 -5.98 -20.13
C ASN A 326 9.79 -4.54 -19.99
N SER A 327 8.55 -4.29 -19.62
CA SER A 327 8.04 -2.95 -19.38
C SER A 327 8.34 -2.47 -17.96
N SER A 328 8.34 -1.16 -17.76
CA SER A 328 8.62 -0.51 -16.47
C SER A 328 7.59 0.55 -16.16
N ILE A 329 7.12 0.56 -14.92
CA ILE A 329 6.20 1.56 -14.38
C ILE A 329 6.81 2.08 -13.08
N ARG A 330 7.01 3.40 -12.97
CA ARG A 330 7.61 3.94 -11.76
C ARG A 330 7.15 5.36 -11.45
N ASP A 331 7.23 5.71 -10.18
CA ASP A 331 6.94 7.07 -9.70
C ASP A 331 5.56 7.57 -10.16
N LEU A 332 4.53 6.71 -10.02
CA LEU A 332 3.15 7.07 -10.31
C LEU A 332 2.34 7.20 -9.02
N TRP A 333 1.42 8.16 -9.00
CA TRP A 333 0.35 8.25 -8.02
C TRP A 333 -0.98 7.94 -8.72
N ILE A 334 -1.75 6.97 -8.22
CA ILE A 334 -2.96 6.47 -8.89
C ILE A 334 -4.09 6.42 -7.88
N GLU A 335 -5.18 7.19 -8.12
CA GLU A 335 -6.28 7.22 -7.17
C GLU A 335 -7.65 7.45 -7.79
N HIS A 336 -8.70 7.05 -7.06
CA HIS A 336 -10.13 7.17 -7.38
C HIS A 336 -10.60 6.34 -8.59
N PHE A 337 -9.82 5.34 -9.00
CA PHE A 337 -10.26 4.39 -10.02
C PHE A 337 -11.07 3.22 -9.43
N GLU A 338 -11.73 2.46 -10.29
CA GLU A 338 -12.33 1.19 -9.86
C GLU A 338 -11.24 0.27 -9.28
N CYS A 339 -10.10 0.17 -9.95
CA CYS A 339 -8.90 -0.52 -9.51
C CYS A 339 -7.69 0.32 -9.94
N GLY A 340 -6.69 0.45 -9.09
CA GLY A 340 -5.49 1.21 -9.43
C GLY A 340 -4.71 0.56 -10.57
N GLY A 341 -4.46 -0.76 -10.49
CA GLY A 341 -3.80 -1.53 -11.54
C GLY A 341 -4.39 -2.93 -11.69
N TRP A 342 -4.81 -3.28 -12.90
CA TRP A 342 -5.25 -4.62 -13.28
C TRP A 342 -4.45 -5.10 -14.48
N ILE A 343 -3.35 -5.80 -14.23
CA ILE A 343 -2.37 -6.17 -15.26
C ILE A 343 -2.57 -7.62 -15.68
N GLU A 344 -2.61 -7.85 -16.99
CA GLU A 344 -2.85 -9.16 -17.58
C GLU A 344 -1.72 -9.58 -18.50
N GLY A 345 -1.25 -10.81 -18.39
CA GLY A 345 -0.35 -11.46 -19.36
C GLY A 345 0.98 -10.74 -19.60
N SER A 346 1.44 -9.90 -18.69
CA SER A 346 2.74 -9.25 -18.77
C SER A 346 3.84 -10.20 -18.32
N ASP A 347 5.03 -10.08 -18.88
CA ASP A 347 6.20 -10.87 -18.51
C ASP A 347 7.39 -9.95 -18.25
N ASN A 348 8.02 -10.09 -17.10
CA ASN A 348 9.11 -9.26 -16.64
C ASN A 348 8.75 -7.76 -16.57
N LEU A 349 7.52 -7.46 -16.08
CA LEU A 349 7.11 -6.10 -15.74
C LEU A 349 7.76 -5.69 -14.40
N ASN A 350 8.38 -4.52 -14.37
CA ASN A 350 8.90 -3.92 -13.15
C ASN A 350 8.08 -2.68 -12.77
N MET A 351 7.46 -2.70 -11.58
CA MET A 351 6.72 -1.57 -11.03
C MET A 351 7.39 -1.11 -9.73
N GLN A 352 7.75 0.17 -9.65
CA GLN A 352 8.52 0.72 -8.53
C GLN A 352 7.98 2.08 -8.07
N GLN A 353 8.10 2.34 -6.76
CA GLN A 353 7.87 3.68 -6.16
C GLN A 353 6.50 4.29 -6.51
N CYS A 354 5.50 3.44 -6.75
CA CYS A 354 4.14 3.90 -7.06
C CYS A 354 3.31 4.02 -5.77
N ARG A 355 2.36 4.96 -5.80
CA ARG A 355 1.35 5.17 -4.76
C ARG A 355 -0.02 4.80 -5.29
N PHE A 356 -0.68 3.83 -4.66
CA PHE A 356 -2.05 3.43 -4.96
C PHE A 356 -2.95 3.87 -3.80
N ARG A 357 -3.82 4.85 -4.04
CA ARG A 357 -4.62 5.52 -3.02
C ARG A 357 -6.09 5.50 -3.37
N ASN A 358 -6.94 5.36 -2.37
CA ASN A 358 -8.36 5.71 -2.46
C ASN A 358 -9.10 5.05 -3.65
N ASN A 359 -8.67 3.87 -4.11
CA ASN A 359 -9.35 3.16 -5.19
C ASN A 359 -10.53 2.34 -4.64
N TYR A 360 -11.55 2.09 -5.48
CA TYR A 360 -12.80 1.42 -5.08
C TYR A 360 -12.73 -0.10 -5.11
N ALA A 361 -11.64 -0.66 -5.64
CA ALA A 361 -11.28 -2.07 -5.60
C ALA A 361 -9.78 -2.22 -5.33
N ASP A 362 -9.10 -3.18 -6.01
CA ASP A 362 -7.70 -3.48 -5.77
C ASP A 362 -6.79 -2.26 -5.95
N GLY A 363 -5.74 -2.21 -5.16
CA GLY A 363 -4.62 -1.31 -5.42
C GLY A 363 -3.90 -1.75 -6.70
N MET A 364 -3.31 -2.96 -6.70
CA MET A 364 -2.63 -3.55 -7.86
C MET A 364 -2.88 -5.05 -7.93
N ASN A 365 -3.26 -5.57 -9.10
CA ASN A 365 -3.52 -6.99 -9.30
C ASN A 365 -2.75 -7.56 -10.50
N PHE A 366 -1.94 -8.59 -10.27
CA PHE A 366 -1.42 -9.46 -11.31
C PHE A 366 -2.48 -10.50 -11.67
N SER A 367 -2.99 -10.44 -12.88
CA SER A 367 -4.06 -11.31 -13.35
C SER A 367 -3.70 -12.02 -14.65
N TYR A 368 -4.42 -13.08 -15.00
CA TYR A 368 -4.38 -13.72 -16.31
C TYR A 368 -2.99 -14.02 -16.86
N GLY A 369 -2.16 -14.75 -16.11
CA GLY A 369 -0.87 -15.25 -16.61
C GLY A 369 0.20 -14.19 -16.70
N CYS A 370 0.26 -13.28 -15.72
CA CYS A 370 1.45 -12.47 -15.50
C CYS A 370 2.61 -13.36 -15.06
N LEU A 371 3.80 -13.11 -15.60
CA LEU A 371 4.99 -13.92 -15.37
C LEU A 371 6.16 -13.04 -14.92
N ASN A 372 6.99 -13.55 -14.01
CA ASN A 372 8.31 -13.00 -13.65
C ASN A 372 8.31 -11.50 -13.31
N SER A 373 7.18 -10.96 -12.88
CA SER A 373 6.96 -9.53 -12.70
C SER A 373 7.12 -9.13 -11.23
N VAL A 374 7.53 -7.90 -10.99
CA VAL A 374 7.87 -7.39 -9.66
C VAL A 374 7.13 -6.07 -9.40
N VAL A 375 6.54 -5.98 -8.20
CA VAL A 375 6.08 -4.72 -7.61
C VAL A 375 6.91 -4.48 -6.35
N GLU A 376 7.65 -3.37 -6.31
CA GLU A 376 8.55 -3.09 -5.22
C GLU A 376 8.58 -1.61 -4.84
N HIS A 377 8.85 -1.32 -3.57
CA HIS A 377 8.91 0.04 -3.03
C HIS A 377 7.62 0.85 -3.30
N CYS A 378 6.48 0.16 -3.35
CA CYS A 378 5.17 0.75 -3.59
C CYS A 378 4.38 0.88 -2.28
N SER A 379 3.54 1.90 -2.22
CA SER A 379 2.71 2.20 -1.07
C SER A 379 1.23 2.17 -1.45
N PHE A 380 0.48 1.37 -0.71
CA PHE A 380 -0.95 1.15 -0.89
C PHE A 380 -1.71 1.68 0.31
N ARG A 381 -2.80 2.40 0.09
CA ARG A 381 -3.61 2.90 1.20
C ARG A 381 -5.05 3.18 0.79
N ASN A 382 -5.98 2.81 1.68
CA ASN A 382 -7.40 3.14 1.54
C ASN A 382 -8.03 2.60 0.25
N ASN A 383 -7.60 1.42 -0.23
CA ASN A 383 -8.22 0.76 -1.36
C ASN A 383 -9.35 -0.18 -0.91
N GLY A 384 -10.26 -0.51 -1.81
CA GLY A 384 -11.55 -1.15 -1.51
C GLY A 384 -11.66 -2.62 -1.88
N ASP A 385 -10.58 -3.26 -2.18
CA ASP A 385 -10.39 -4.71 -2.32
C ASP A 385 -8.93 -5.01 -1.92
N ASP A 386 -8.28 -6.02 -2.47
CA ASP A 386 -6.92 -6.34 -2.06
C ASP A 386 -5.92 -5.25 -2.52
N ASP A 387 -5.12 -4.71 -1.61
CA ASP A 387 -4.11 -3.69 -1.97
C ASP A 387 -3.09 -4.25 -2.95
N MET A 388 -2.56 -5.43 -2.65
CA MET A 388 -1.61 -6.17 -3.48
C MET A 388 -2.18 -7.54 -3.78
N ALA A 389 -2.59 -7.80 -5.01
CA ALA A 389 -3.25 -9.03 -5.39
C ALA A 389 -2.53 -9.84 -6.48
N SER A 390 -2.69 -11.14 -6.44
CA SER A 390 -2.38 -12.03 -7.55
C SER A 390 -3.56 -12.97 -7.78
N TRP A 391 -4.28 -12.73 -8.88
CA TRP A 391 -5.49 -13.47 -9.23
C TRP A 391 -5.25 -14.40 -10.42
N SER A 392 -4.80 -15.59 -10.09
CA SER A 392 -4.43 -16.60 -11.09
C SER A 392 -5.65 -17.35 -11.61
N ARG A 393 -5.60 -17.78 -12.86
CA ARG A 393 -6.64 -18.61 -13.46
C ARG A 393 -6.09 -19.96 -13.91
N ALA A 394 -6.95 -20.99 -13.90
CA ALA A 394 -6.55 -22.35 -14.24
C ALA A 394 -6.01 -22.50 -15.68
N ASP A 395 -6.51 -21.70 -16.61
CA ASP A 395 -6.11 -21.68 -18.01
C ASP A 395 -4.83 -20.84 -18.26
N ARG A 396 -4.51 -19.90 -17.35
CA ARG A 396 -3.33 -19.02 -17.43
C ARG A 396 -2.86 -18.66 -16.04
N LEU A 397 -1.98 -19.45 -15.46
CA LEU A 397 -1.43 -19.21 -14.14
C LEU A 397 -0.53 -17.97 -14.13
N CYS A 398 -0.60 -17.21 -13.04
CA CYS A 398 0.40 -16.23 -12.69
C CYS A 398 1.60 -16.96 -12.09
N GLU A 399 2.82 -16.75 -12.61
CA GLU A 399 4.02 -17.49 -12.20
C GLU A 399 5.18 -16.55 -11.86
N ASN A 400 5.92 -16.85 -10.79
CA ASN A 400 7.13 -16.14 -10.35
C ASN A 400 6.96 -14.65 -10.12
N ASN A 401 5.75 -14.15 -9.88
CA ASN A 401 5.55 -12.74 -9.58
C ASN A 401 5.90 -12.44 -8.14
N VAL A 402 6.36 -11.23 -7.88
CA VAL A 402 6.87 -10.80 -6.57
C VAL A 402 6.25 -9.46 -6.16
N TYR A 403 5.77 -9.39 -4.92
CA TYR A 403 5.58 -8.14 -4.17
C TYR A 403 6.65 -8.06 -3.10
N ARG A 404 7.37 -6.94 -3.01
CA ARG A 404 8.40 -6.75 -1.98
C ARG A 404 8.64 -5.30 -1.63
N TYR A 405 9.08 -5.05 -0.40
CA TYR A 405 9.34 -3.71 0.13
C TYR A 405 8.13 -2.78 -0.05
N CYS A 406 6.93 -3.32 0.14
CA CYS A 406 5.68 -2.61 -0.03
C CYS A 406 4.98 -2.41 1.31
N THR A 407 4.18 -1.36 1.43
CA THR A 407 3.36 -1.06 2.59
C THR A 407 1.89 -1.02 2.18
N SER A 408 1.01 -1.70 2.95
CA SER A 408 -0.44 -1.62 2.85
C SER A 408 -0.99 -0.99 4.12
N GLU A 409 -1.85 0.02 3.98
CA GLU A 409 -2.41 0.76 5.12
C GLU A 409 -3.90 1.02 4.93
N ASN A 410 -4.68 0.81 5.98
CA ASN A 410 -6.08 1.23 6.06
C ASN A 410 -6.95 0.79 4.88
N ASN A 411 -6.70 -0.36 4.27
CA ASN A 411 -7.62 -0.85 3.26
C ASN A 411 -9.01 -1.06 3.89
N TRP A 412 -10.06 -0.50 3.26
CA TRP A 412 -11.39 -0.47 3.87
C TRP A 412 -12.24 -1.71 3.58
N ARG A 413 -11.71 -2.66 2.78
CA ARG A 413 -12.33 -3.94 2.46
C ARG A 413 -11.26 -4.93 1.98
N ALA A 414 -11.53 -6.25 2.08
CA ALA A 414 -10.68 -7.37 1.67
C ALA A 414 -9.31 -7.41 2.38
N SER A 415 -8.19 -7.44 1.67
CA SER A 415 -6.89 -7.74 2.27
C SER A 415 -5.81 -6.73 1.88
N GLY A 416 -4.83 -6.54 2.75
CA GLY A 416 -3.61 -5.82 2.37
C GLY A 416 -2.80 -6.59 1.33
N LEU A 417 -2.80 -7.92 1.42
CA LEU A 417 -2.11 -8.81 0.48
C LEU A 417 -2.99 -10.02 0.19
N GLY A 418 -3.31 -10.29 -1.09
CA GLY A 418 -4.17 -11.39 -1.50
C GLY A 418 -3.59 -12.25 -2.62
N PHE A 419 -3.40 -13.55 -2.37
CA PHE A 419 -2.95 -14.51 -3.39
C PHE A 419 -3.99 -15.58 -3.63
N PHE A 420 -4.46 -15.64 -4.88
CA PHE A 420 -5.53 -16.51 -5.33
C PHE A 420 -5.01 -17.45 -6.42
N GLY A 421 -4.36 -18.54 -6.01
CA GLY A 421 -3.73 -19.50 -6.90
C GLY A 421 -2.38 -19.04 -7.46
N GLY A 422 -1.92 -19.75 -8.49
CA GLY A 422 -0.67 -19.46 -9.20
C GLY A 422 0.45 -20.45 -8.93
N LYS A 423 1.66 -20.11 -9.38
CA LYS A 423 2.84 -20.95 -9.27
C LYS A 423 4.04 -20.13 -8.84
N GLN A 424 4.66 -20.53 -7.72
CA GLN A 424 5.91 -19.95 -7.23
C GLN A 424 5.89 -18.41 -7.11
N ASN A 425 4.70 -17.82 -6.88
CA ASN A 425 4.57 -16.41 -6.56
C ASN A 425 5.10 -16.15 -5.15
N ARG A 426 5.62 -14.95 -4.91
CA ARG A 426 6.25 -14.59 -3.65
C ARG A 426 5.81 -13.22 -3.17
N ALA A 427 5.79 -13.07 -1.84
CA ALA A 427 5.69 -11.75 -1.21
C ALA A 427 6.59 -11.71 0.02
N TYR A 428 7.39 -10.65 0.15
CA TYR A 428 8.30 -10.52 1.28
C TYR A 428 8.74 -9.06 1.54
N ASN A 429 9.23 -8.81 2.75
CA ASN A 429 9.55 -7.47 3.23
C ASN A 429 8.35 -6.52 3.07
N ILE A 430 7.21 -6.90 3.67
CA ILE A 430 5.96 -6.15 3.57
C ILE A 430 5.46 -5.80 4.97
N VAL A 431 4.92 -4.60 5.10
CA VAL A 431 4.19 -4.15 6.29
C VAL A 431 2.72 -3.93 5.92
N ILE A 432 1.82 -4.49 6.73
CA ILE A 432 0.37 -4.34 6.58
C ILE A 432 -0.17 -3.76 7.88
N ILE A 433 -0.86 -2.63 7.80
CA ILE A 433 -1.32 -1.86 8.96
C ILE A 433 -2.81 -1.56 8.81
N ASP A 434 -3.56 -1.76 9.88
CA ASP A 434 -4.98 -1.42 9.98
C ASP A 434 -5.84 -2.01 8.85
N GLY A 435 -5.52 -3.22 8.39
CA GLY A 435 -6.30 -3.95 7.40
C GLY A 435 -7.69 -4.32 7.93
N MET A 436 -8.75 -3.89 7.22
CA MET A 436 -10.12 -4.03 7.72
C MET A 436 -10.59 -5.49 7.80
N GLU A 437 -10.30 -6.30 6.79
CA GLU A 437 -10.64 -7.73 6.80
C GLU A 437 -9.39 -8.56 7.13
N ALA A 438 -8.84 -9.31 6.20
CA ALA A 438 -7.58 -9.98 6.43
C ALA A 438 -6.42 -9.03 6.15
N GLY A 439 -5.39 -9.02 6.99
CA GLY A 439 -4.14 -8.37 6.62
C GLY A 439 -3.52 -9.06 5.42
N PHE A 440 -3.45 -10.40 5.48
CA PHE A 440 -2.84 -11.24 4.47
C PHE A 440 -3.74 -12.44 4.15
N ARG A 441 -4.00 -12.72 2.87
CA ARG A 441 -4.86 -13.81 2.43
C ARG A 441 -4.16 -14.71 1.42
N VAL A 442 -4.23 -16.03 1.64
CA VAL A 442 -3.80 -17.06 0.70
C VAL A 442 -4.95 -18.04 0.53
N THR A 443 -5.68 -17.91 -0.55
CA THR A 443 -6.90 -18.71 -0.75
C THR A 443 -7.05 -19.18 -2.19
N CYS A 444 -7.90 -20.15 -2.40
CA CYS A 444 -8.40 -20.58 -3.71
C CYS A 444 -9.93 -20.69 -3.71
N ASP A 445 -10.60 -19.79 -2.99
CA ASP A 445 -12.05 -19.77 -2.79
C ASP A 445 -12.85 -19.29 -4.01
N PHE A 446 -12.18 -18.70 -4.99
CA PHE A 446 -12.80 -18.35 -6.27
C PHE A 446 -12.66 -19.48 -7.31
N PRO A 447 -13.67 -19.66 -8.18
CA PRO A 447 -13.58 -20.62 -9.28
C PRO A 447 -12.42 -20.29 -10.24
N GLY A 448 -11.63 -21.31 -10.59
CA GLY A 448 -10.58 -21.19 -11.59
C GLY A 448 -9.23 -20.72 -11.10
N MET A 449 -8.97 -20.74 -9.79
CA MET A 449 -7.74 -20.20 -9.17
C MET A 449 -6.96 -21.26 -8.39
N PRO A 450 -6.37 -22.30 -9.05
CA PRO A 450 -5.58 -23.30 -8.36
C PRO A 450 -4.17 -22.80 -8.03
N PHE A 451 -3.61 -23.29 -6.92
CA PHE A 451 -2.18 -23.29 -6.72
C PHE A 451 -1.54 -24.49 -7.43
N SER A 452 -0.35 -24.27 -8.00
CA SER A 452 0.40 -25.33 -8.69
C SER A 452 0.89 -26.40 -7.72
N THR A 453 1.00 -27.65 -8.23
CA THR A 453 1.72 -28.73 -7.54
C THR A 453 3.23 -28.65 -7.69
N ASP A 454 3.74 -27.72 -8.51
CA ASP A 454 5.16 -27.56 -8.83
C ASP A 454 5.71 -26.35 -8.06
N GLY A 455 6.57 -26.63 -7.08
CA GLY A 455 7.18 -25.64 -6.20
C GLY A 455 6.24 -25.04 -5.17
N TYR A 456 6.77 -24.21 -4.30
CA TYR A 456 6.02 -23.45 -3.30
C TYR A 456 5.75 -22.03 -3.78
N SER A 457 4.59 -21.48 -3.41
CA SER A 457 4.44 -20.04 -3.27
C SER A 457 4.92 -19.64 -1.88
N GLU A 458 5.75 -18.59 -1.80
CA GLU A 458 6.50 -18.24 -0.59
C GLU A 458 6.13 -16.86 -0.07
N PHE A 459 5.87 -16.77 1.24
CA PHE A 459 5.49 -15.55 1.93
C PHE A 459 6.33 -15.42 3.18
N HIS A 460 7.17 -14.37 3.26
CA HIS A 460 8.10 -14.25 4.38
C HIS A 460 8.50 -12.80 4.66
N ASP A 461 9.07 -12.57 5.84
CA ASP A 461 9.47 -11.23 6.29
C ASP A 461 8.30 -10.23 6.19
N ILE A 462 7.12 -10.61 6.71
CA ILE A 462 5.90 -9.80 6.67
C ILE A 462 5.48 -9.49 8.11
N SER A 463 5.14 -8.23 8.38
CA SER A 463 4.53 -7.82 9.64
C SER A 463 3.10 -7.34 9.40
N VAL A 464 2.16 -7.85 10.20
CA VAL A 464 0.76 -7.48 10.16
C VAL A 464 0.36 -6.85 11.49
N TYR A 465 0.01 -5.58 11.46
CA TYR A 465 -0.44 -4.83 12.62
C TYR A 465 -1.93 -4.51 12.53
N LYS A 466 -2.70 -4.95 13.52
CA LYS A 466 -4.15 -4.74 13.63
C LYS A 466 -4.96 -5.29 12.44
N GLY A 467 -4.55 -6.40 11.85
CA GLY A 467 -5.31 -7.07 10.82
C GLY A 467 -6.43 -7.96 11.39
N GLY A 468 -7.32 -8.44 10.52
CA GLY A 468 -8.38 -9.38 10.89
C GLY A 468 -9.52 -8.75 11.68
N VAL A 469 -9.92 -7.52 11.36
CA VAL A 469 -10.93 -6.76 12.10
C VAL A 469 -12.34 -7.22 11.78
N ALA A 470 -12.68 -7.39 10.50
CA ALA A 470 -14.03 -7.68 10.03
C ALA A 470 -14.03 -8.85 9.04
N GLY A 471 -15.13 -9.57 8.94
CA GLY A 471 -15.34 -10.58 7.90
C GLY A 471 -15.76 -9.94 6.58
N GLY A 472 -15.49 -10.63 5.45
CA GLY A 472 -15.78 -10.16 4.10
C GLY A 472 -17.26 -10.03 3.75
N THR A 473 -18.15 -10.55 4.60
CA THR A 473 -19.58 -10.40 4.44
C THR A 473 -20.13 -9.50 5.51
N VAL A 474 -20.87 -8.50 5.12
CA VAL A 474 -21.38 -7.46 6.00
C VAL A 474 -22.16 -8.04 7.18
N GLY A 475 -21.58 -8.02 8.34
CA GLY A 475 -22.30 -8.20 9.59
C GLY A 475 -23.10 -6.95 9.92
N VAL A 476 -24.30 -7.16 10.39
CA VAL A 476 -25.30 -6.10 10.60
C VAL A 476 -25.12 -5.38 11.92
N SER A 477 -24.35 -5.92 12.84
CA SER A 477 -24.28 -5.46 14.22
C SER A 477 -23.37 -4.25 14.44
N GLY A 478 -22.62 -3.82 13.42
CA GLY A 478 -21.67 -2.73 13.54
C GLY A 478 -20.40 -3.08 14.30
N ASP A 479 -20.36 -4.25 14.91
CA ASP A 479 -19.16 -4.81 15.48
C ASP A 479 -18.47 -5.72 14.47
N LEU A 480 -17.84 -6.71 14.78
CA LEU A 480 -17.10 -7.59 13.91
C LEU A 480 -18.01 -8.36 12.95
N TRP A 481 -17.61 -8.43 11.69
CA TRP A 481 -18.30 -9.23 10.68
C TRP A 481 -17.78 -10.64 10.70
N GLY A 482 -18.61 -11.55 11.12
CA GLY A 482 -18.23 -12.95 11.17
C GLY A 482 -16.97 -13.23 12.00
N ASN A 483 -16.90 -14.43 12.48
CA ASN A 483 -15.78 -14.90 13.29
C ASN A 483 -14.69 -15.56 12.45
N GLU A 484 -14.72 -15.39 11.13
CA GLU A 484 -14.06 -16.26 10.18
C GLU A 484 -12.96 -15.54 9.38
N GLN A 485 -12.36 -14.49 9.97
CA GLN A 485 -11.20 -13.82 9.39
C GLN A 485 -10.05 -13.79 10.39
N GLY A 486 -8.89 -14.24 9.95
CA GLY A 486 -7.64 -14.04 10.66
C GLY A 486 -6.87 -12.88 10.05
N ALA A 487 -5.90 -12.33 10.79
CA ALA A 487 -4.93 -11.43 10.21
C ALA A 487 -4.19 -12.09 9.05
N LEU A 488 -3.90 -13.40 9.15
CA LEU A 488 -3.59 -14.28 8.02
C LEU A 488 -4.77 -15.23 7.80
N HIS A 489 -5.35 -15.19 6.60
CA HIS A 489 -6.48 -16.04 6.22
C HIS A 489 -6.07 -17.05 5.16
N ILE A 490 -6.08 -18.34 5.53
CA ILE A 490 -5.72 -19.47 4.66
C ILE A 490 -6.97 -20.31 4.43
N ASN A 491 -7.39 -20.49 3.16
CA ASN A 491 -8.61 -21.23 2.88
C ASN A 491 -8.57 -21.99 1.54
N SER A 492 -8.99 -23.27 1.57
CA SER A 492 -9.26 -24.04 0.35
C SER A 492 -10.64 -23.73 -0.20
N SER A 493 -10.88 -24.02 -1.49
CA SER A 493 -12.15 -23.72 -2.16
C SER A 493 -13.09 -24.93 -2.25
N SER A 494 -14.19 -24.75 -2.96
CA SER A 494 -15.07 -25.85 -3.39
C SER A 494 -14.54 -26.61 -4.61
N GLN A 495 -13.58 -26.06 -5.36
CA GLN A 495 -13.07 -26.63 -6.61
C GLN A 495 -11.63 -27.12 -6.52
N TYR A 496 -10.76 -26.41 -5.80
CA TYR A 496 -9.33 -26.66 -5.77
C TYR A 496 -8.82 -26.86 -4.35
N ASP A 497 -7.86 -27.77 -4.21
CA ASP A 497 -7.04 -27.87 -3.01
C ASP A 497 -6.12 -26.64 -2.91
N LEU A 498 -5.94 -26.14 -1.70
CA LEU A 498 -4.86 -25.19 -1.43
C LEU A 498 -3.60 -26.00 -1.18
N GLN A 499 -2.49 -25.70 -1.89
CA GLN A 499 -1.33 -26.56 -1.82
C GLN A 499 -0.01 -25.84 -2.03
N ASN A 500 1.06 -26.41 -1.43
CA ASN A 500 2.43 -25.93 -1.55
C ASN A 500 2.58 -24.46 -1.16
N ILE A 501 2.19 -24.14 0.05
CA ILE A 501 2.29 -22.80 0.63
C ILE A 501 3.35 -22.83 1.73
N LEU A 502 4.35 -21.97 1.60
CA LEU A 502 5.40 -21.78 2.60
C LEU A 502 5.33 -20.36 3.16
N ILE A 503 5.05 -20.26 4.45
CA ILE A 503 4.92 -18.99 5.19
C ILE A 503 5.92 -19.01 6.34
N TYR A 504 6.85 -18.05 6.39
CA TYR A 504 7.86 -18.02 7.45
C TYR A 504 8.33 -16.60 7.77
N ASN A 505 8.85 -16.43 8.98
CA ASN A 505 9.31 -15.15 9.52
C ASN A 505 8.22 -14.06 9.42
N ILE A 506 7.08 -14.34 10.06
CA ILE A 506 5.91 -13.44 10.07
C ILE A 506 5.64 -12.98 11.50
N ASP A 507 5.33 -11.69 11.65
CA ASP A 507 4.90 -11.12 12.92
C ASP A 507 3.45 -10.64 12.82
N PHE A 508 2.64 -11.03 13.82
CA PHE A 508 1.28 -10.52 14.00
C PHE A 508 1.19 -9.73 15.30
N TYR A 509 0.75 -8.48 15.21
CA TYR A 509 0.57 -7.61 16.35
C TYR A 509 -0.88 -7.14 16.45
N GLU A 510 -1.44 -7.25 17.66
CA GLU A 510 -2.76 -6.71 17.99
C GLU A 510 -3.88 -7.11 17.01
N SER A 511 -3.87 -8.35 16.53
CA SER A 511 -4.95 -8.86 15.69
C SER A 511 -6.28 -8.79 16.43
N LYS A 512 -7.29 -8.17 15.83
CA LYS A 512 -8.57 -7.94 16.52
C LYS A 512 -9.30 -9.25 16.86
N ASN A 513 -9.20 -10.24 15.98
CA ASN A 513 -9.75 -11.59 16.14
C ASN A 513 -8.63 -12.62 16.28
N ASP A 514 -8.62 -13.63 15.41
CA ASP A 514 -7.54 -14.63 15.36
C ASP A 514 -6.35 -14.09 14.55
N ALA A 515 -5.12 -14.44 14.92
CA ALA A 515 -3.97 -14.06 14.10
C ALA A 515 -3.93 -14.88 12.81
N ILE A 516 -4.10 -16.20 12.91
CA ILE A 516 -4.08 -17.11 11.76
C ILE A 516 -5.40 -17.89 11.72
N PHE A 517 -6.10 -17.81 10.60
CA PHE A 517 -7.26 -18.63 10.29
C PHE A 517 -6.87 -19.67 9.24
N ILE A 518 -7.17 -20.95 9.51
CA ILE A 518 -6.94 -22.05 8.58
C ILE A 518 -8.28 -22.77 8.35
N GLY A 519 -8.79 -22.71 7.11
CA GLY A 519 -10.10 -23.22 6.78
C GLY A 519 -10.16 -24.10 5.54
N SER A 520 -11.19 -24.95 5.47
CA SER A 520 -11.49 -25.74 4.28
C SER A 520 -13.00 -25.64 3.96
N ILE A 521 -13.34 -25.29 2.72
CA ILE A 521 -14.74 -25.30 2.26
C ILE A 521 -15.15 -26.74 1.90
N SER A 522 -14.65 -27.28 0.80
CA SER A 522 -14.93 -28.66 0.38
C SER A 522 -13.66 -29.44 0.05
N LYS A 523 -12.66 -28.76 -0.41
CA LYS A 523 -11.36 -29.31 -0.76
C LYS A 523 -10.41 -29.28 0.43
N VAL A 524 -9.22 -29.77 0.28
CA VAL A 524 -8.25 -29.91 1.36
C VAL A 524 -7.10 -28.91 1.22
N ILE A 525 -6.39 -28.75 2.32
CA ILE A 525 -5.11 -28.04 2.37
C ILE A 525 -4.02 -29.11 2.32
N ARG A 526 -3.03 -28.95 1.43
CA ARG A 526 -1.92 -29.87 1.28
C ARG A 526 -0.58 -29.14 1.40
N ASN A 527 0.31 -29.74 2.17
CA ASN A 527 1.68 -29.28 2.27
C ASN A 527 1.77 -27.77 2.63
N LEU A 528 0.97 -27.35 3.61
CA LEU A 528 1.08 -26.05 4.25
C LEU A 528 2.25 -26.05 5.23
N VAL A 529 3.15 -25.10 5.13
CA VAL A 529 4.26 -24.94 6.08
C VAL A 529 4.21 -23.57 6.73
N LEU A 530 4.11 -23.53 8.06
CA LEU A 530 4.17 -22.32 8.89
C LEU A 530 5.43 -22.37 9.76
N LYS A 531 6.33 -21.38 9.66
CA LYS A 531 7.61 -21.43 10.35
C LYS A 531 8.05 -20.06 10.84
N ASP A 532 8.70 -20.03 12.02
CA ASP A 532 9.27 -18.80 12.59
C ASP A 532 8.24 -17.67 12.62
N ILE A 533 7.13 -17.87 13.34
CA ILE A 533 6.02 -16.92 13.43
C ILE A 533 5.89 -16.40 14.86
N GLN A 534 5.81 -15.10 15.03
CA GLN A 534 5.52 -14.46 16.31
C GLN A 534 4.11 -13.87 16.30
N ILE A 535 3.32 -14.20 17.32
CA ILE A 535 1.96 -13.69 17.51
C ILE A 535 1.92 -12.95 18.86
N SER A 536 1.76 -11.63 18.81
CA SER A 536 1.75 -10.75 19.98
C SER A 536 0.46 -9.91 20.02
N GLY A 537 -0.47 -10.37 20.85
CA GLY A 537 -1.79 -9.73 20.99
C GLY A 537 -2.83 -10.23 19.99
N THR A 538 -3.85 -10.90 20.50
CA THR A 538 -5.03 -11.26 19.71
C THR A 538 -6.30 -11.08 20.54
N GLY A 539 -7.41 -10.76 19.89
CA GLY A 539 -8.71 -10.73 20.55
C GLY A 539 -9.26 -12.13 20.81
N ARG A 540 -8.78 -13.15 20.07
CA ARG A 540 -9.21 -14.55 20.16
C ARG A 540 -8.01 -15.50 20.17
N HIS A 541 -7.91 -16.44 19.22
CA HIS A 541 -6.83 -17.42 19.18
C HIS A 541 -5.61 -16.91 18.38
N GLY A 542 -4.46 -17.44 18.67
CA GLY A 542 -3.30 -17.32 17.80
C GLY A 542 -3.54 -18.02 16.47
N ILE A 543 -3.97 -19.31 16.51
CA ILE A 543 -4.38 -20.06 15.32
C ILE A 543 -5.78 -20.62 15.53
N TYR A 544 -6.67 -20.40 14.56
CA TYR A 544 -8.03 -20.91 14.53
C TYR A 544 -8.24 -21.85 13.35
N PHE A 545 -8.64 -23.09 13.65
CA PHE A 545 -8.96 -24.11 12.65
C PHE A 545 -10.48 -24.17 12.40
N TYR A 546 -10.90 -24.02 11.15
CA TYR A 546 -12.30 -24.04 10.75
C TYR A 546 -12.55 -25.10 9.69
N ASN A 547 -13.17 -26.24 10.07
CA ASN A 547 -13.40 -27.36 9.18
C ASN A 547 -12.15 -27.82 8.40
N SER A 548 -10.95 -27.55 8.94
CA SER A 548 -9.68 -27.79 8.25
C SER A 548 -9.50 -29.27 7.93
N LYS A 549 -9.07 -29.58 6.72
CA LYS A 549 -8.84 -30.94 6.21
C LYS A 549 -7.55 -30.98 5.41
N GLY A 550 -6.84 -32.11 5.50
CA GLY A 550 -5.61 -32.34 4.75
C GLY A 550 -4.38 -32.37 5.63
N ASP A 551 -3.31 -31.69 5.24
CA ASP A 551 -2.03 -31.76 5.93
C ASP A 551 -1.26 -30.44 5.92
N GLY A 552 -0.40 -30.28 6.93
CA GLY A 552 0.54 -29.20 7.06
C GLY A 552 1.54 -29.44 8.18
N SER A 553 2.50 -28.56 8.29
CA SER A 553 3.48 -28.59 9.38
C SER A 553 3.76 -27.20 9.91
N TYR A 554 4.25 -27.14 11.13
CA TYR A 554 4.69 -25.91 11.76
C TYR A 554 6.02 -26.10 12.48
N CYS A 555 6.75 -25.00 12.66
CA CYS A 555 7.95 -24.95 13.50
C CYS A 555 8.10 -23.55 14.08
N ASN A 556 8.49 -23.47 15.36
CA ASN A 556 8.84 -22.23 16.03
C ASN A 556 7.75 -21.15 15.90
N ILE A 557 6.59 -21.37 16.53
CA ILE A 557 5.50 -20.40 16.64
C ILE A 557 5.45 -19.87 18.07
N GLY A 558 5.75 -18.58 18.25
CA GLY A 558 5.66 -17.88 19.54
C GLY A 558 4.27 -17.26 19.74
N TYR A 559 3.81 -17.27 21.00
CA TYR A 559 2.51 -16.71 21.38
C TYR A 559 2.66 -15.82 22.61
N GLU A 560 2.15 -14.61 22.55
CA GLU A 560 2.13 -13.67 23.65
C GLU A 560 0.79 -12.90 23.66
N ASN A 561 0.21 -12.68 24.84
CA ASN A 561 -1.03 -11.89 25.03
C ASN A 561 -2.21 -12.39 24.16
N ILE A 562 -2.44 -13.69 24.14
CA ILE A 562 -3.55 -14.30 23.39
C ILE A 562 -4.85 -14.13 24.15
N GLY A 563 -5.89 -13.57 23.49
CA GLY A 563 -7.17 -13.25 24.11
C GLY A 563 -8.02 -14.47 24.49
N ALA A 564 -7.89 -15.60 23.80
CA ALA A 564 -8.52 -16.85 24.18
C ALA A 564 -7.76 -17.58 25.30
N ALA A 565 -8.43 -18.51 25.98
CA ALA A 565 -7.82 -19.31 27.05
C ALA A 565 -6.72 -20.29 26.55
N THR A 566 -6.70 -20.56 25.25
CA THR A 566 -5.73 -21.42 24.57
C THR A 566 -5.18 -20.75 23.32
N ASN A 567 -3.92 -21.02 22.99
CA ASN A 567 -3.28 -20.44 21.80
C ASN A 567 -3.97 -20.87 20.51
N THR A 568 -4.54 -22.08 20.50
CA THR A 568 -5.29 -22.63 19.37
C THR A 568 -6.64 -23.19 19.86
N ASN A 569 -7.64 -23.20 18.97
CA ASN A 569 -8.84 -24.01 19.21
C ASN A 569 -8.54 -25.51 18.94
N THR A 570 -9.53 -26.37 19.08
CA THR A 570 -9.39 -27.81 18.82
C THR A 570 -8.99 -28.07 17.37
N LEU A 571 -7.86 -28.74 17.18
CA LEU A 571 -7.41 -29.20 15.86
C LEU A 571 -8.40 -30.28 15.34
N PRO A 572 -9.00 -30.13 14.14
CA PRO A 572 -9.88 -31.14 13.57
C PRO A 572 -9.14 -32.45 13.26
N ASP A 573 -9.77 -33.60 13.54
CA ASP A 573 -9.20 -34.93 13.24
C ASP A 573 -8.85 -35.11 11.75
N ALA A 574 -9.52 -34.38 10.86
CA ALA A 574 -9.30 -34.46 9.43
C ALA A 574 -8.09 -33.63 8.93
N PHE A 575 -7.41 -32.90 9.82
CA PHE A 575 -6.25 -32.08 9.47
C PHE A 575 -5.00 -32.55 10.23
N ASN A 576 -4.07 -33.16 9.49
CA ASN A 576 -2.81 -33.60 10.05
C ASN A 576 -1.81 -32.43 10.10
N PHE A 577 -1.77 -31.72 11.22
CA PHE A 577 -0.90 -30.57 11.43
C PHE A 577 0.15 -30.87 12.49
N ILE A 578 1.39 -31.13 12.07
CA ILE A 578 2.46 -31.65 12.93
C ILE A 578 3.63 -30.69 13.07
N GLU A 579 4.32 -30.76 14.19
CA GLU A 579 5.58 -30.05 14.35
C GLU A 579 6.68 -30.70 13.50
N ASN A 580 7.29 -29.90 12.62
CA ASN A 580 8.39 -30.34 11.77
C ASN A 580 9.34 -29.18 11.47
N CYS A 581 10.48 -29.18 12.13
CA CYS A 581 11.53 -28.15 11.98
C CYS A 581 12.61 -28.52 10.95
N ASN A 582 12.40 -29.56 10.17
CA ASN A 582 13.34 -29.88 9.10
C ASN A 582 13.34 -28.78 8.01
N PRO A 583 14.48 -28.51 7.36
CA PRO A 583 14.54 -27.60 6.24
C PRO A 583 13.58 -28.03 5.13
N VAL A 584 12.75 -27.12 4.65
CA VAL A 584 11.93 -27.35 3.45
C VAL A 584 12.86 -27.23 2.24
N SER A 585 13.01 -28.32 1.48
CA SER A 585 13.71 -28.25 0.21
C SER A 585 12.80 -27.62 -0.83
N VAL A 586 13.08 -26.40 -1.23
CA VAL A 586 12.39 -25.73 -2.33
C VAL A 586 13.13 -26.09 -3.64
N PRO A 587 12.54 -26.88 -4.53
CA PRO A 587 13.16 -27.15 -5.82
C PRO A 587 13.19 -25.86 -6.65
N GLY A 588 14.39 -25.39 -6.98
CA GLY A 588 14.57 -24.24 -7.88
C GLY A 588 14.90 -22.90 -7.21
N SER A 589 14.88 -22.81 -5.91
CA SER A 589 15.42 -21.64 -5.22
C SER A 589 16.73 -22.00 -4.54
N ARG A 590 17.82 -21.43 -5.00
CA ARG A 590 18.93 -20.90 -4.17
C ARG A 590 20.13 -20.60 -5.03
N SER A 591 20.07 -19.42 -5.45
CA SER A 591 21.24 -18.60 -5.14
C SER A 591 21.18 -18.21 -3.67
N PRO A 592 22.30 -18.20 -2.97
CA PRO A 592 22.35 -17.71 -1.61
C PRO A 592 21.79 -16.29 -1.59
N ASP A 593 20.78 -16.04 -0.74
CA ASP A 593 20.23 -14.71 -0.55
C ASP A 593 21.35 -13.81 -0.04
N ILE A 594 21.78 -12.90 -0.88
CA ILE A 594 22.74 -11.86 -0.50
C ILE A 594 21.93 -10.60 -0.14
N LYS A 595 22.09 -10.15 1.09
CA LYS A 595 21.55 -8.87 1.56
C LYS A 595 22.60 -7.80 1.31
N LEU A 596 22.17 -6.69 0.72
CA LEU A 596 23.03 -5.55 0.37
C LEU A 596 22.44 -4.29 0.97
N TYR A 597 23.20 -3.56 1.75
CA TYR A 597 22.84 -2.23 2.18
C TYR A 597 24.07 -1.33 2.31
N SER A 598 23.88 -0.05 2.15
CA SER A 598 24.92 0.97 2.36
C SER A 598 24.67 1.71 3.67
N ARG A 599 25.72 1.87 4.46
CA ARG A 599 25.68 2.63 5.70
C ARG A 599 27.03 3.31 5.93
N ASP A 600 27.01 4.60 6.29
CA ASP A 600 28.20 5.39 6.61
C ASP A 600 29.28 5.34 5.52
N GLY A 601 28.89 5.36 4.24
CA GLY A 601 29.80 5.28 3.11
C GLY A 601 30.41 3.90 2.85
N ASN A 602 29.89 2.85 3.50
CA ASN A 602 30.38 1.47 3.35
C ASN A 602 29.27 0.59 2.78
N LEU A 603 29.66 -0.40 1.98
CA LEU A 603 28.76 -1.43 1.47
C LEU A 603 28.83 -2.67 2.35
N HIS A 604 27.71 -3.03 2.94
CA HIS A 604 27.56 -4.26 3.73
C HIS A 604 26.92 -5.35 2.87
N ILE A 605 27.53 -6.50 2.86
CA ILE A 605 27.10 -7.69 2.11
C ILE A 605 26.97 -8.83 3.10
N SER A 606 25.77 -9.38 3.27
CA SER A 606 25.56 -10.55 4.12
C SER A 606 24.85 -11.66 3.35
N GLY A 607 25.12 -12.91 3.72
CA GLY A 607 24.56 -14.08 3.05
C GLY A 607 25.20 -15.36 3.55
N GLN A 608 24.96 -16.46 2.84
CA GLN A 608 25.49 -17.76 3.26
C GLN A 608 27.03 -17.80 3.22
N PRO A 609 27.70 -18.35 4.24
CA PRO A 609 29.16 -18.55 4.24
C PRO A 609 29.63 -19.30 2.99
N ASN A 610 30.83 -18.99 2.55
CA ASN A 610 31.47 -19.52 1.33
C ASN A 610 30.84 -19.05 -0.02
N THR A 611 29.87 -18.13 0.00
CA THR A 611 29.40 -17.50 -1.23
C THR A 611 30.48 -16.53 -1.74
N SER A 612 30.95 -16.71 -2.97
CA SER A 612 31.87 -15.76 -3.60
C SER A 612 31.10 -14.52 -4.06
N VAL A 613 31.54 -13.35 -3.61
CA VAL A 613 30.96 -12.07 -4.01
C VAL A 613 31.99 -11.19 -4.71
N SER A 614 31.55 -10.46 -5.72
CA SER A 614 32.38 -9.46 -6.43
C SER A 614 31.60 -8.16 -6.57
N VAL A 615 32.26 -7.04 -6.34
CA VAL A 615 31.68 -5.69 -6.47
C VAL A 615 32.34 -4.96 -7.64
N TYR A 616 31.54 -4.37 -8.49
CA TYR A 616 32.00 -3.63 -9.67
C TYR A 616 31.43 -2.21 -9.65
N ASP A 617 32.22 -1.23 -10.09
CA ASP A 617 31.72 0.12 -10.35
C ASP A 617 30.88 0.19 -11.66
N ILE A 618 30.32 1.36 -11.94
CA ILE A 618 29.50 1.59 -13.14
C ILE A 618 30.28 1.44 -14.46
N LEU A 619 31.61 1.48 -14.43
CA LEU A 619 32.49 1.27 -15.59
C LEU A 619 32.88 -0.21 -15.75
N GLY A 620 32.35 -1.11 -14.90
CA GLY A 620 32.65 -2.53 -14.89
C GLY A 620 34.01 -2.88 -14.26
N ARG A 621 34.67 -1.95 -13.59
CA ARG A 621 35.93 -2.23 -12.88
C ARG A 621 35.63 -2.93 -11.57
N LYS A 622 36.32 -4.02 -11.29
CA LYS A 622 36.15 -4.78 -10.07
C LYS A 622 36.79 -4.02 -8.88
N CYS A 623 35.96 -3.64 -7.91
CA CYS A 623 36.37 -2.93 -6.71
C CYS A 623 36.66 -3.89 -5.54
N PHE A 624 35.99 -5.05 -5.50
CA PHE A 624 36.13 -6.02 -4.42
C PHE A 624 35.81 -7.44 -4.92
N GLN A 625 36.47 -8.42 -4.32
CA GLN A 625 36.14 -9.85 -4.47
C GLN A 625 36.60 -10.61 -3.25
N SER A 626 35.68 -11.37 -2.64
CA SER A 626 35.99 -12.28 -1.54
C SER A 626 34.90 -13.36 -1.44
N PRO A 627 35.20 -14.57 -0.97
CA PRO A 627 34.17 -15.41 -0.38
C PRO A 627 33.68 -14.76 0.91
N LEU A 628 32.42 -14.90 1.25
CA LEU A 628 31.90 -14.59 2.60
C LEU A 628 32.49 -15.66 3.55
N THR A 629 33.49 -15.27 4.33
CA THR A 629 34.14 -16.20 5.29
C THR A 629 33.28 -16.38 6.54
N GLU A 630 32.51 -15.36 6.87
CA GLU A 630 31.46 -15.32 7.88
C GLU A 630 30.13 -15.00 7.16
N GLU A 631 29.04 -14.83 7.91
CA GLU A 631 27.74 -14.49 7.34
C GLU A 631 27.69 -13.10 6.68
N SER A 632 28.72 -12.27 6.86
CA SER A 632 28.77 -10.93 6.29
C SER A 632 30.19 -10.44 6.00
N VAL A 633 30.30 -9.48 5.06
CA VAL A 633 31.51 -8.71 4.77
C VAL A 633 31.15 -7.24 4.56
N THR A 634 32.00 -6.34 5.04
CA THR A 634 31.87 -4.92 4.78
C THR A 634 32.96 -4.47 3.82
N VAL A 635 32.58 -3.82 2.74
CA VAL A 635 33.47 -3.22 1.75
C VAL A 635 33.63 -1.75 2.09
N TYR A 636 34.83 -1.36 2.45
CA TYR A 636 35.20 -0.02 2.88
C TYR A 636 35.77 0.80 1.74
N ASN A 637 35.78 2.12 1.91
CA ASN A 637 36.43 3.08 1.00
C ASN A 637 35.88 3.06 -0.44
N LEU A 638 34.59 2.79 -0.61
CA LEU A 638 33.91 3.02 -1.88
C LEU A 638 33.56 4.50 -2.01
N GLU A 639 33.75 5.06 -3.20
CA GLU A 639 33.23 6.40 -3.49
C GLU A 639 31.70 6.36 -3.55
N SER A 640 31.05 7.49 -3.25
CA SER A 640 29.58 7.58 -3.40
C SER A 640 29.19 7.29 -4.85
N GLY A 641 28.29 6.35 -5.07
CA GLY A 641 27.90 5.95 -6.42
C GLY A 641 27.18 4.60 -6.48
N ILE A 642 26.81 4.21 -7.70
CA ILE A 642 26.15 2.94 -7.98
C ILE A 642 27.19 1.84 -8.17
N TYR A 643 26.98 0.71 -7.50
CA TYR A 643 27.82 -0.49 -7.62
C TYR A 643 26.96 -1.69 -8.02
N LEU A 644 27.57 -2.59 -8.82
CA LEU A 644 27.00 -3.88 -9.16
C LEU A 644 27.65 -4.94 -8.28
N VAL A 645 26.87 -5.58 -7.41
CA VAL A 645 27.33 -6.72 -6.60
C VAL A 645 26.91 -8.01 -7.31
N ARG A 646 27.88 -8.88 -7.60
CA ARG A 646 27.67 -10.18 -8.25
C ARG A 646 28.00 -11.31 -7.32
N TRP A 647 27.17 -12.35 -7.29
CA TRP A 647 27.40 -13.60 -6.56
C TRP A 647 26.90 -14.81 -7.34
N GLY A 648 27.51 -15.96 -7.07
CA GLY A 648 27.24 -17.14 -7.89
C GLY A 648 27.61 -16.93 -9.37
N GLU A 649 27.08 -17.76 -10.24
CA GLU A 649 27.42 -17.71 -11.67
C GLU A 649 26.61 -16.66 -12.45
N THR A 650 25.37 -16.38 -12.05
CA THR A 650 24.42 -15.59 -12.87
C THR A 650 23.75 -14.43 -12.13
N GLN A 651 24.00 -14.26 -10.83
CA GLN A 651 23.25 -13.28 -10.03
C GLN A 651 24.04 -11.99 -9.81
N ALA A 652 23.32 -10.89 -9.88
CA ALA A 652 23.84 -9.58 -9.58
C ALA A 652 22.71 -8.63 -9.11
N SER A 653 23.05 -7.70 -8.24
CA SER A 653 22.17 -6.61 -7.81
C SER A 653 22.90 -5.28 -7.83
N LYS A 654 22.16 -4.20 -8.01
CA LYS A 654 22.67 -2.84 -7.90
C LYS A 654 22.49 -2.34 -6.47
N VAL A 655 23.47 -1.61 -5.98
CA VAL A 655 23.41 -0.93 -4.68
C VAL A 655 24.00 0.46 -4.84
N PHE A 656 23.39 1.43 -4.18
CA PHE A 656 23.93 2.77 -4.10
C PHE A 656 24.70 2.93 -2.79
N VAL A 657 25.94 3.41 -2.87
CA VAL A 657 26.78 3.75 -1.70
C VAL A 657 26.78 5.28 -1.56
N HIS A 658 26.30 5.74 -0.40
CA HIS A 658 26.17 7.17 -0.07
C HIS A 658 27.47 7.77 0.45
#